data_c2bb7afe4e23b975dc626c191ef286df
#
_entry.id   c2bb7afe4e23b975dc626c191ef286df
#
_cell.length_a   1.000
_cell.length_b   1.000
_cell.length_c   1.000
_cell.angle_alpha   90.00
_cell.angle_beta   90.00
_cell.angle_gamma   90.00
#
_symmetry.space_group_name_H-M   'P 1'
#
loop_
_entity.id
_entity.type
_entity.pdbx_description
1 polymer ?
#
loop_
_entity_poly.entity_id
_entity_poly.type
_entity_poly.pdbx_seq_one_letter_code
_entity_poly.pdbx_strand_id
1 'polypeptide(L)'
;MYSRILCILLTLLAVLPAFSQKRCRIFGLVRDDAGLPIELAAVRVLGTLNATTTNLQGQYSIYVQADDSLTLQYSMIGYETRKRTINRPQADSLRLDVTLPVYGNVLGTAEVKGQGVQSGSTQKLAIPDSRTTPSTTGNAVEELVATQAGVSTHSELSSQYNVRGGSFDENCVYLNGFEIYRPMLVRSGQQEGLSIINSDMVESIGFSSGGFEARYGDKMSSVLDITYKRPQGFELSAYASLLGAGLYVGAGSQKLSFMSSVRYKSPSYMLSSLDTEGEYSPTFLDYQAVFSYRPSRRWSFDVLANYSDNRYNFTPVTRSTSFGTLDDPRIFTVFFDGWEKDYYRTFFGAASITHNFNPNTYLALNFSTYATKEREAYDIQGEYWLDVATAQNEMGVGTYMEHARNQLRARVFNVGLKFRTKFTAHTLLAGLNFSTQHINERAREYEMRDSMDYSLPHRLDRLDLIYTLDAHTEMDSRKWELFAQDTWRMKADMGLFNLTYGLRFTYSQFNSEALLSPRVSLGFLPAANDRWIARLACGFYYQTPFYKELRDTTLTNGVAVVSLNRDIRSQRSIHFVLGADYTFRAFDRPFKFTAEAYYKNLHNLIPYSVDNVRTIYYGRNMANGYTAGIDFKIFGEFVEGYDSWLTFSLMSTKEKFNGQWIPRPTDQRYAVNLHFTDHFAQTGFWSRLTATLKAAIAAGLPFGPPHTDRTRHRFRAPAYKRVDLGLSFYAIKPGMTHRNGRHYRVKNLIVGLDCLNLFDIDNVNSYYWVTDITGTQSAIPNYLTGRQLNVRLSIKL
;
A
#
# COMPACT_ATOMS: atom_id res chain seq x y z
N MET A 1 47.35 23.74 -1.42
CA MET A 1 47.59 22.39 -0.82
C MET A 1 46.46 21.42 -1.20
N TYR A 2 45.21 21.84 -1.30
CA TYR A 2 44.07 20.97 -1.68
C TYR A 2 44.06 20.47 -3.14
N SER A 3 44.56 21.22 -4.09
CA SER A 3 44.60 20.80 -5.50
C SER A 3 45.60 19.67 -5.78
N ARG A 4 46.66 19.55 -5.03
CA ARG A 4 47.65 18.45 -5.16
C ARG A 4 47.16 17.13 -4.54
N ILE A 5 46.32 17.19 -3.52
CA ILE A 5 45.68 16.00 -2.91
C ILE A 5 44.62 15.45 -3.83
N LEU A 6 43.86 16.33 -4.51
CA LEU A 6 42.85 15.93 -5.50
C LEU A 6 43.46 15.25 -6.73
N CYS A 7 44.60 15.73 -7.22
CA CYS A 7 45.30 15.09 -8.32
C CYS A 7 45.92 13.74 -7.94
N ILE A 8 46.40 13.57 -6.69
CA ILE A 8 46.91 12.29 -6.20
C ILE A 8 45.76 11.27 -5.98
N LEU A 9 44.58 11.72 -5.52
CA LEU A 9 43.40 10.86 -5.43
C LEU A 9 42.86 10.45 -6.83
N LEU A 10 42.90 11.33 -7.81
CA LEU A 10 42.49 11.02 -9.20
C LEU A 10 43.50 10.10 -9.91
N THR A 11 44.80 10.20 -9.64
CA THR A 11 45.80 9.27 -10.20
C THR A 11 45.80 7.92 -9.49
N LEU A 12 45.45 7.81 -8.21
CA LEU A 12 45.27 6.52 -7.54
C LEU A 12 44.02 5.77 -8.01
N LEU A 13 42.98 6.48 -8.50
CA LEU A 13 41.80 5.84 -9.13
C LEU A 13 42.06 5.27 -10.53
N ALA A 14 43.17 5.67 -11.21
CA ALA A 14 43.43 5.29 -12.58
C ALA A 14 44.33 4.01 -12.71
N VAL A 15 44.76 3.41 -11.62
CA VAL A 15 45.64 2.23 -11.62
C VAL A 15 44.98 1.00 -10.99
N LEU A 16 43.74 0.74 -11.32
CA LEU A 16 43.16 -0.56 -11.05
C LEU A 16 43.22 -1.41 -12.32
N PRO A 17 43.89 -2.58 -12.31
CA PRO A 17 43.86 -3.47 -13.47
C PRO A 17 42.43 -3.97 -13.66
N ALA A 18 41.85 -3.63 -14.81
CA ALA A 18 40.58 -4.22 -15.26
C ALA A 18 40.83 -5.71 -15.56
N PHE A 19 40.60 -6.57 -14.60
CA PHE A 19 40.43 -7.99 -14.88
C PHE A 19 39.12 -8.16 -15.65
N SER A 20 39.23 -8.24 -16.97
CA SER A 20 38.10 -8.62 -17.83
C SER A 20 37.75 -10.08 -17.56
N GLN A 21 36.78 -10.33 -16.64
CA GLN A 21 36.17 -11.64 -16.52
C GLN A 21 35.27 -11.86 -17.74
N LYS A 22 35.49 -12.97 -18.45
CA LYS A 22 34.65 -13.37 -19.57
C LYS A 22 33.21 -13.57 -19.08
N ARG A 23 32.30 -12.79 -19.62
CA ARG A 23 30.86 -12.91 -19.34
C ARG A 23 30.18 -13.60 -20.50
N CYS A 24 29.24 -14.48 -20.18
CA CYS A 24 28.36 -15.09 -21.15
C CYS A 24 26.97 -14.47 -21.01
N ARG A 25 26.38 -14.04 -22.11
CA ARG A 25 24.99 -13.60 -22.18
C ARG A 25 24.09 -14.78 -22.44
N ILE A 26 23.21 -15.14 -21.47
CA ILE A 26 22.16 -16.15 -21.67
C ILE A 26 20.88 -15.41 -21.97
N PHE A 27 20.26 -15.75 -23.10
CA PHE A 27 19.02 -15.13 -23.53
C PHE A 27 18.10 -16.18 -24.15
N GLY A 28 16.79 -15.91 -24.18
CA GLY A 28 15.84 -16.84 -24.75
C GLY A 28 14.41 -16.42 -24.52
N LEU A 29 13.51 -17.36 -24.74
CA LEU A 29 12.07 -17.20 -24.57
C LEU A 29 11.58 -18.10 -23.46
N VAL A 30 10.73 -17.57 -22.59
CA VAL A 30 9.94 -18.37 -21.64
C VAL A 30 8.50 -18.42 -22.15
N ARG A 31 7.99 -19.64 -22.33
CA ARG A 31 6.65 -19.91 -22.87
C ARG A 31 5.87 -20.83 -21.94
N ASP A 32 4.55 -20.88 -22.12
CA ASP A 32 3.70 -21.88 -21.47
C ASP A 32 3.54 -23.15 -22.34
N ASP A 33 2.76 -24.10 -21.82
CA ASP A 33 2.45 -25.36 -22.55
C ASP A 33 1.70 -25.15 -23.87
N ALA A 34 1.04 -24.00 -24.04
CA ALA A 34 0.34 -23.65 -25.29
C ALA A 34 1.26 -22.90 -26.27
N GLY A 35 2.55 -22.68 -25.90
CA GLY A 35 3.53 -21.98 -26.70
C GLY A 35 3.44 -20.45 -26.61
N LEU A 36 2.66 -19.93 -25.70
CA LEU A 36 2.46 -18.50 -25.52
C LEU A 36 3.58 -17.90 -24.61
N PRO A 37 4.04 -16.69 -24.90
CA PRO A 37 5.08 -16.05 -24.11
C PRO A 37 4.60 -15.73 -22.69
N ILE A 38 5.47 -15.94 -21.72
CA ILE A 38 5.21 -15.61 -20.31
C ILE A 38 5.94 -14.32 -19.95
N GLU A 39 5.17 -13.28 -19.66
CA GLU A 39 5.70 -12.00 -19.16
C GLU A 39 6.01 -12.09 -17.66
N LEU A 40 7.06 -11.34 -17.22
CA LEU A 40 7.48 -11.24 -15.81
C LEU A 40 7.81 -12.61 -15.15
N ALA A 41 8.12 -13.63 -15.94
CA ALA A 41 8.72 -14.83 -15.41
C ALA A 41 10.10 -14.49 -14.85
N ALA A 42 10.31 -14.76 -13.57
CA ALA A 42 11.59 -14.55 -12.95
C ALA A 42 12.61 -15.57 -13.44
N VAL A 43 13.76 -15.11 -13.94
CA VAL A 43 14.91 -15.91 -14.35
C VAL A 43 16.05 -15.57 -13.42
N ARG A 44 16.44 -16.50 -12.57
CA ARG A 44 17.42 -16.25 -11.51
C ARG A 44 18.54 -17.29 -11.56
N VAL A 45 19.77 -16.82 -11.36
CA VAL A 45 20.93 -17.68 -11.15
C VAL A 45 20.92 -18.17 -9.70
N LEU A 46 20.71 -19.47 -9.48
CA LEU A 46 20.66 -20.05 -8.14
C LEU A 46 22.00 -19.87 -7.41
N GLY A 47 21.92 -19.44 -6.15
CA GLY A 47 23.10 -19.16 -5.32
C GLY A 47 23.67 -17.77 -5.49
N THR A 48 23.09 -16.93 -6.35
CA THR A 48 23.51 -15.53 -6.57
C THR A 48 22.31 -14.57 -6.44
N LEU A 49 22.60 -13.27 -6.44
CA LEU A 49 21.56 -12.22 -6.53
C LEU A 49 21.19 -11.90 -7.99
N ASN A 50 21.88 -12.51 -8.95
CA ASN A 50 21.68 -12.22 -10.37
C ASN A 50 20.34 -12.80 -10.84
N ALA A 51 19.40 -11.93 -11.19
CA ALA A 51 18.07 -12.26 -11.65
C ALA A 51 17.62 -11.26 -12.70
N THR A 52 16.72 -11.69 -13.58
CA THR A 52 16.03 -10.86 -14.56
C THR A 52 14.59 -11.35 -14.68
N THR A 53 13.74 -10.57 -15.32
CA THR A 53 12.37 -10.98 -15.65
C THR A 53 12.18 -11.00 -17.15
N THR A 54 11.24 -11.80 -17.61
CA THR A 54 10.87 -11.80 -19.03
C THR A 54 10.03 -10.56 -19.36
N ASN A 55 10.22 -10.06 -20.58
CA ASN A 55 9.40 -8.99 -21.15
C ASN A 55 8.03 -9.53 -21.63
N LEU A 56 7.21 -8.66 -22.23
CA LEU A 56 5.90 -8.96 -22.80
C LEU A 56 5.91 -10.12 -23.82
N GLN A 57 7.02 -10.30 -24.52
CA GLN A 57 7.22 -11.36 -25.51
C GLN A 57 7.81 -12.64 -24.90
N GLY A 58 7.90 -12.69 -23.55
CA GLY A 58 8.55 -13.81 -22.87
C GLY A 58 10.07 -13.84 -23.02
N GLN A 59 10.70 -12.79 -23.58
CA GLN A 59 12.13 -12.76 -23.79
C GLN A 59 12.84 -12.35 -22.51
N TYR A 60 13.97 -12.97 -22.23
CA TYR A 60 14.86 -12.62 -21.14
C TYR A 60 16.30 -12.54 -21.62
N SER A 61 17.13 -11.83 -20.89
CA SER A 61 18.57 -11.76 -21.08
C SER A 61 19.24 -11.56 -19.73
N ILE A 62 20.19 -12.43 -19.40
CA ILE A 62 20.95 -12.39 -18.15
C ILE A 62 22.43 -12.61 -18.44
N TYR A 63 23.29 -11.82 -17.82
CA TYR A 63 24.74 -11.96 -17.93
C TYR A 63 25.26 -12.79 -16.76
N VAL A 64 26.07 -13.78 -17.06
CA VAL A 64 26.65 -14.70 -16.08
C VAL A 64 28.15 -14.82 -16.28
N GLN A 65 28.88 -15.23 -15.26
CA GLN A 65 30.31 -15.52 -15.38
C GLN A 65 30.51 -16.81 -16.18
N ALA A 66 31.42 -16.78 -17.14
CA ALA A 66 31.63 -17.89 -18.09
C ALA A 66 32.38 -19.11 -17.51
N ASP A 67 33.05 -18.96 -16.38
CA ASP A 67 33.99 -19.99 -15.87
C ASP A 67 33.37 -20.97 -14.87
N ASP A 68 32.11 -20.73 -14.42
CA ASP A 68 31.42 -21.56 -13.44
C ASP A 68 30.23 -22.33 -14.01
N SER A 69 29.98 -23.52 -13.51
CA SER A 69 28.68 -24.19 -13.75
C SER A 69 27.60 -23.46 -12.96
N LEU A 70 26.54 -23.09 -13.63
CA LEU A 70 25.42 -22.36 -13.01
C LEU A 70 24.08 -23.02 -13.26
N THR A 71 23.14 -22.81 -12.37
CA THR A 71 21.77 -23.24 -12.53
C THR A 71 20.84 -22.06 -12.61
N LEU A 72 20.15 -21.89 -13.74
CA LEU A 72 19.08 -20.93 -13.89
C LEU A 72 17.77 -21.52 -13.38
N GLN A 73 17.08 -20.78 -12.56
CA GLN A 73 15.73 -21.07 -12.12
C GLN A 73 14.76 -20.12 -12.82
N TYR A 74 13.77 -20.71 -13.47
CA TYR A 74 12.67 -20.00 -14.12
C TYR A 74 11.42 -20.23 -13.29
N SER A 75 10.81 -19.17 -12.82
CA SER A 75 9.62 -19.25 -12.00
C SER A 75 8.63 -18.15 -12.36
N MET A 76 7.38 -18.53 -12.36
CA MET A 76 6.24 -17.64 -12.55
C MET A 76 5.07 -18.18 -11.77
N ILE A 77 4.27 -17.27 -11.19
CA ILE A 77 3.08 -17.66 -10.44
C ILE A 77 2.08 -18.31 -11.36
N GLY A 78 1.57 -19.47 -10.93
CA GLY A 78 0.68 -20.30 -11.76
C GLY A 78 1.42 -21.27 -12.66
N TYR A 79 2.76 -21.32 -12.60
CA TYR A 79 3.58 -22.23 -13.40
C TYR A 79 4.50 -23.07 -12.52
N GLU A 80 4.83 -24.27 -12.99
CA GLU A 80 5.87 -25.09 -12.36
C GLU A 80 7.23 -24.42 -12.54
N THR A 81 7.95 -24.29 -11.43
CA THR A 81 9.33 -23.79 -11.46
C THR A 81 10.22 -24.77 -12.19
N ARG A 82 10.95 -24.30 -13.19
CA ARG A 82 11.94 -25.09 -13.94
C ARG A 82 13.35 -24.65 -13.62
N LYS A 83 14.25 -25.62 -13.54
CA LYS A 83 15.70 -25.38 -13.35
C LYS A 83 16.44 -25.93 -14.55
N ARG A 84 17.45 -25.17 -15.02
CA ARG A 84 18.36 -25.55 -16.10
C ARG A 84 19.78 -25.33 -15.65
N THR A 85 20.56 -26.40 -15.58
CA THR A 85 21.99 -26.33 -15.26
C THR A 85 22.79 -26.22 -16.55
N ILE A 86 23.72 -25.29 -16.59
CA ILE A 86 24.63 -25.01 -17.70
C ILE A 86 26.03 -25.21 -17.16
N ASN A 87 26.75 -26.12 -17.77
CA ASN A 87 28.12 -26.42 -17.41
C ASN A 87 29.07 -25.54 -18.22
N ARG A 88 29.75 -24.61 -17.57
CA ARG A 88 30.81 -23.72 -18.12
C ARG A 88 30.47 -23.16 -19.53
N PRO A 89 29.64 -22.15 -19.64
CA PRO A 89 29.30 -21.56 -20.93
C PRO A 89 30.59 -21.02 -21.59
N GLN A 90 31.02 -21.62 -22.67
CA GLN A 90 32.26 -21.24 -23.39
C GLN A 90 32.01 -20.16 -24.45
N ALA A 91 30.78 -19.92 -24.82
CA ALA A 91 30.37 -18.95 -25.81
C ALA A 91 30.09 -17.59 -25.18
N ASP A 92 30.31 -16.49 -25.89
CA ASP A 92 29.96 -15.13 -25.45
C ASP A 92 28.47 -14.93 -25.30
N SER A 93 27.65 -15.78 -25.95
CA SER A 93 26.20 -15.78 -25.80
C SER A 93 25.63 -17.19 -25.99
N LEU A 94 24.59 -17.51 -25.18
CA LEU A 94 23.86 -18.78 -25.23
C LEU A 94 22.36 -18.52 -25.29
N ARG A 95 21.67 -19.08 -26.31
CA ARG A 95 20.21 -19.05 -26.37
C ARG A 95 19.64 -20.24 -25.62
N LEU A 96 18.70 -19.98 -24.69
CA LEU A 96 18.04 -21.02 -23.91
C LEU A 96 16.54 -20.70 -23.77
N ASP A 97 15.72 -21.38 -24.58
CA ASP A 97 14.27 -21.28 -24.53
C ASP A 97 13.74 -22.29 -23.50
N VAL A 98 12.78 -21.87 -22.68
CA VAL A 98 12.23 -22.66 -21.57
C VAL A 98 10.71 -22.64 -21.61
N THR A 99 10.11 -23.83 -21.47
CA THR A 99 8.66 -23.97 -21.29
C THR A 99 8.36 -24.20 -19.80
N LEU A 100 7.49 -23.37 -19.23
CA LEU A 100 6.97 -23.54 -17.88
C LEU A 100 5.56 -24.14 -17.95
N PRO A 101 5.37 -25.38 -17.49
CA PRO A 101 4.04 -25.97 -17.36
C PRO A 101 3.17 -25.18 -16.40
N VAL A 102 1.87 -25.07 -16.70
CA VAL A 102 0.91 -24.43 -15.80
C VAL A 102 0.77 -25.24 -14.52
N TYR A 103 0.97 -24.60 -13.37
CA TYR A 103 0.83 -25.25 -12.07
C TYR A 103 -0.65 -25.49 -11.74
N GLY A 104 -1.06 -26.77 -11.58
CA GLY A 104 -2.47 -27.14 -11.39
C GLY A 104 -3.11 -26.72 -10.06
N ASN A 105 -2.38 -26.11 -9.12
CA ASN A 105 -2.87 -25.90 -7.76
C ASN A 105 -2.21 -24.72 -7.04
N VAL A 106 -2.70 -23.50 -7.25
CA VAL A 106 -2.38 -22.37 -6.37
C VAL A 106 -3.66 -21.88 -5.71
N LEU A 107 -3.62 -21.71 -4.38
CA LEU A 107 -4.66 -21.07 -3.61
C LEU A 107 -5.09 -19.76 -4.26
N GLY A 108 -6.39 -19.68 -4.54
CA GLY A 108 -7.09 -18.43 -4.75
C GLY A 108 -6.83 -17.66 -6.04
N THR A 109 -5.80 -17.98 -6.82
CA THR A 109 -5.54 -17.29 -8.08
C THR A 109 -4.74 -18.14 -9.05
N ALA A 110 -5.24 -19.33 -9.38
CA ALA A 110 -4.80 -19.99 -10.60
C ALA A 110 -5.40 -19.25 -11.81
N GLU A 111 -5.21 -17.96 -11.91
CA GLU A 111 -5.36 -17.25 -13.16
C GLU A 111 -4.23 -17.67 -14.06
N VAL A 112 -4.60 -18.01 -15.25
CA VAL A 112 -3.65 -18.27 -16.33
C VAL A 112 -2.93 -16.98 -16.64
N LYS A 113 -1.84 -16.75 -15.93
CA LYS A 113 -0.95 -15.58 -16.09
C LYS A 113 0.21 -15.93 -17.01
N GLY A 114 -0.07 -16.54 -18.12
CA GLY A 114 0.94 -16.95 -19.09
C GLY A 114 0.88 -16.24 -20.41
N GLN A 115 0.18 -15.12 -20.46
CA GLN A 115 0.00 -14.43 -21.73
C GLN A 115 0.29 -12.98 -21.52
N GLY A 116 1.19 -12.43 -22.30
CA GLY A 116 1.67 -11.07 -22.24
C GLY A 116 0.61 -9.97 -22.42
N VAL A 117 -0.66 -10.35 -22.64
CA VAL A 117 -1.77 -9.42 -22.76
C VAL A 117 -2.67 -9.55 -21.55
N GLN A 118 -2.56 -8.63 -20.60
CA GLN A 118 -3.53 -8.50 -19.53
C GLN A 118 -4.74 -7.71 -20.04
N SER A 119 -5.96 -8.18 -19.74
CA SER A 119 -7.19 -7.51 -20.17
C SER A 119 -7.55 -6.30 -19.31
N GLY A 120 -7.02 -6.19 -18.09
CA GLY A 120 -7.38 -5.15 -17.16
C GLY A 120 -6.22 -4.25 -16.74
N SER A 121 -6.51 -3.30 -15.86
CA SER A 121 -5.53 -2.41 -15.25
C SER A 121 -4.73 -3.06 -14.09
N THR A 122 -4.96 -4.33 -13.80
CA THR A 122 -4.21 -5.04 -12.75
C THR A 122 -2.78 -5.27 -13.19
N GLN A 123 -1.83 -4.64 -12.51
CA GLN A 123 -0.40 -4.78 -12.74
C GLN A 123 0.22 -5.66 -11.66
N LYS A 124 1.13 -6.53 -12.06
CA LYS A 124 2.02 -7.18 -11.10
C LYS A 124 3.12 -6.22 -10.73
N LEU A 125 3.32 -6.04 -9.42
CA LEU A 125 4.41 -5.23 -8.91
C LEU A 125 5.63 -6.12 -8.67
N ALA A 126 6.79 -5.63 -9.13
CA ALA A 126 8.07 -6.18 -8.70
C ALA A 126 8.23 -5.94 -7.20
N ILE A 127 8.64 -6.95 -6.46
CA ILE A 127 8.87 -6.86 -5.02
C ILE A 127 10.35 -6.53 -4.82
N PRO A 128 10.71 -5.26 -4.52
CA PRO A 128 12.09 -4.94 -4.15
C PRO A 128 12.45 -5.70 -2.88
N ASP A 129 13.72 -5.95 -2.67
CA ASP A 129 14.16 -6.52 -1.39
C ASP A 129 13.83 -5.52 -0.28
N SER A 130 12.76 -5.81 0.49
CA SER A 130 12.29 -4.98 1.60
C SER A 130 13.36 -4.71 2.66
N ARG A 131 14.47 -5.43 2.61
CA ARG A 131 15.58 -5.33 3.54
C ARG A 131 16.66 -4.36 3.11
N THR A 132 16.64 -3.93 1.83
CA THR A 132 17.57 -2.93 1.28
C THR A 132 16.88 -1.60 1.04
N THR A 133 15.55 -1.58 1.06
CA THR A 133 14.76 -0.36 0.84
C THR A 133 14.49 0.34 2.17
N PRO A 134 14.79 1.65 2.30
CA PRO A 134 14.45 2.43 3.48
C PRO A 134 12.94 2.46 3.69
N SER A 135 12.50 2.25 4.93
CA SER A 135 11.09 2.18 5.32
C SER A 135 10.85 2.92 6.63
N THR A 136 9.81 3.72 6.67
CA THR A 136 9.36 4.46 7.86
C THR A 136 8.30 3.72 8.63
N THR A 137 7.38 3.07 7.92
CA THR A 137 6.26 2.36 8.54
C THR A 137 6.60 0.92 8.88
N GLY A 138 7.60 0.32 8.24
CA GLY A 138 7.87 -1.11 8.27
C GLY A 138 6.85 -1.94 7.48
N ASN A 139 5.93 -1.30 6.75
CA ASN A 139 4.90 -1.91 5.91
C ASN A 139 5.33 -1.82 4.43
N ALA A 140 6.35 -2.59 4.07
CA ALA A 140 7.05 -2.45 2.79
C ALA A 140 6.15 -2.65 1.54
N VAL A 141 5.04 -3.38 1.66
CA VAL A 141 4.12 -3.59 0.54
C VAL A 141 3.28 -2.33 0.29
N GLU A 142 2.73 -1.72 1.31
CA GLU A 142 1.96 -0.48 1.21
C GLU A 142 2.86 0.68 0.78
N GLU A 143 4.08 0.74 1.29
CA GLU A 143 5.08 1.72 0.83
C GLU A 143 5.46 1.52 -0.65
N LEU A 144 5.55 0.28 -1.13
CA LEU A 144 5.73 -0.01 -2.55
C LEU A 144 4.52 0.46 -3.38
N VAL A 145 3.30 0.20 -2.90
CA VAL A 145 2.06 0.66 -3.56
C VAL A 145 2.02 2.18 -3.61
N ALA A 146 2.44 2.87 -2.54
CA ALA A 146 2.51 4.32 -2.47
C ALA A 146 3.40 4.97 -3.56
N THR A 147 4.39 4.23 -4.08
CA THR A 147 5.24 4.72 -5.17
C THR A 147 4.67 4.46 -6.57
N GLN A 148 3.51 3.81 -6.69
CA GLN A 148 2.91 3.52 -7.99
C GLN A 148 2.19 4.73 -8.58
N ALA A 149 2.05 4.75 -9.91
CA ALA A 149 1.31 5.78 -10.61
C ALA A 149 -0.17 5.79 -10.21
N GLY A 150 -0.76 6.97 -10.03
CA GLY A 150 -2.13 7.16 -9.54
C GLY A 150 -2.29 6.97 -8.04
N VAL A 151 -1.23 6.69 -7.29
CA VAL A 151 -1.26 6.56 -5.83
C VAL A 151 -0.64 7.77 -5.17
N SER A 152 -1.24 8.22 -4.09
CA SER A 152 -0.77 9.35 -3.32
C SER A 152 -0.84 9.08 -1.82
N THR A 153 0.14 9.62 -1.11
CA THR A 153 0.19 9.65 0.35
C THR A 153 0.54 11.07 0.81
N HIS A 154 0.20 11.39 2.04
CA HIS A 154 0.50 12.69 2.64
C HIS A 154 1.18 12.58 4.01
N SER A 155 1.39 11.36 4.47
CA SER A 155 2.03 11.08 5.76
C SER A 155 2.90 9.84 5.67
N GLU A 156 4.14 9.96 6.13
CA GLU A 156 5.07 8.84 6.29
C GLU A 156 4.81 8.01 7.55
N LEU A 157 3.93 8.46 8.41
CA LEU A 157 3.57 7.77 9.65
C LEU A 157 2.45 6.75 9.45
N SER A 158 1.78 6.81 8.29
CA SER A 158 0.64 5.99 7.94
C SER A 158 0.94 5.08 6.75
N SER A 159 0.39 3.87 6.77
CA SER A 159 0.35 2.95 5.62
C SER A 159 -0.85 3.19 4.71
N GLN A 160 -1.70 4.17 5.03
CA GLN A 160 -2.84 4.55 4.20
C GLN A 160 -2.36 5.17 2.89
N TYR A 161 -3.03 4.80 1.82
CA TYR A 161 -2.80 5.37 0.49
C TYR A 161 -4.12 5.68 -0.21
N ASN A 162 -4.13 6.77 -0.96
CA ASN A 162 -5.23 7.20 -1.78
C ASN A 162 -4.96 6.83 -3.24
N VAL A 163 -5.99 6.39 -3.97
CA VAL A 163 -5.81 5.97 -5.36
C VAL A 163 -6.75 6.73 -6.27
N ARG A 164 -6.17 7.49 -7.22
CA ARG A 164 -6.94 8.26 -8.21
C ARG A 164 -8.09 9.03 -7.58
N GLY A 165 -7.78 9.82 -6.55
CA GLY A 165 -8.73 10.68 -5.86
C GLY A 165 -9.75 9.98 -4.94
N GLY A 166 -9.68 8.67 -4.79
CA GLY A 166 -10.43 7.95 -3.77
C GLY A 166 -9.71 7.96 -2.44
N SER A 167 -10.44 7.86 -1.35
CA SER A 167 -9.87 7.77 -0.01
C SER A 167 -9.36 6.35 0.31
N PHE A 168 -8.60 6.19 1.38
CA PHE A 168 -8.01 4.91 1.77
C PHE A 168 -9.05 3.81 2.00
N ASP A 169 -10.26 4.15 2.46
CA ASP A 169 -11.37 3.24 2.70
C ASP A 169 -12.07 2.76 1.41
N GLU A 170 -11.79 3.40 0.28
CA GLU A 170 -12.23 3.00 -1.06
C GLU A 170 -11.32 1.92 -1.69
N ASN A 171 -10.28 1.46 -1.01
CA ASN A 171 -9.34 0.46 -1.48
C ASN A 171 -9.71 -0.94 -0.94
N CYS A 172 -9.62 -1.93 -1.80
CA CYS A 172 -9.86 -3.32 -1.46
C CYS A 172 -8.53 -4.07 -1.33
N VAL A 173 -8.37 -4.86 -0.29
CA VAL A 173 -7.18 -5.68 -0.06
C VAL A 173 -7.59 -7.14 0.05
N TYR A 174 -6.96 -7.97 -0.78
CA TYR A 174 -7.10 -9.42 -0.76
C TYR A 174 -5.78 -10.06 -0.32
N LEU A 175 -5.87 -11.05 0.56
CA LEU A 175 -4.77 -11.87 0.99
C LEU A 175 -5.09 -13.35 0.71
N ASN A 176 -4.33 -13.99 -0.16
CA ASN A 176 -4.59 -15.36 -0.63
C ASN A 176 -6.04 -15.56 -1.16
N GLY A 177 -6.62 -14.52 -1.77
CA GLY A 177 -7.98 -14.54 -2.30
C GLY A 177 -9.09 -14.28 -1.27
N PHE A 178 -8.76 -14.01 -0.01
CA PHE A 178 -9.69 -13.57 1.03
C PHE A 178 -9.67 -12.05 1.15
N GLU A 179 -10.83 -11.44 1.13
CA GLU A 179 -10.98 -10.02 1.39
C GLU A 179 -10.71 -9.70 2.86
N ILE A 180 -9.90 -8.69 3.11
CA ILE A 180 -9.63 -8.20 4.46
C ILE A 180 -10.62 -7.08 4.76
N TYR A 181 -11.43 -7.26 5.78
CA TYR A 181 -12.54 -6.35 6.12
C TYR A 181 -12.08 -4.92 6.39
N ARG A 182 -11.05 -4.73 7.19
CA ARG A 182 -10.45 -3.42 7.49
C ARG A 182 -8.93 -3.55 7.44
N PRO A 183 -8.34 -3.47 6.25
CA PRO A 183 -6.91 -3.67 6.08
C PRO A 183 -6.09 -2.58 6.77
N MET A 184 -6.67 -1.38 6.94
CA MET A 184 -6.06 -0.23 7.59
C MET A 184 -6.95 0.22 8.75
N LEU A 185 -6.34 0.55 9.89
CA LEU A 185 -7.07 1.07 11.04
C LEU A 185 -7.57 2.48 10.70
N VAL A 186 -8.86 2.71 10.93
CA VAL A 186 -9.49 4.01 10.71
C VAL A 186 -9.20 4.88 11.92
N ARG A 187 -7.98 5.34 12.05
CA ARG A 187 -7.65 6.36 13.01
C ARG A 187 -7.05 7.58 12.34
N SER A 188 -7.37 8.70 12.91
CA SER A 188 -6.86 10.01 12.61
C SER A 188 -5.33 10.10 12.76
N GLY A 189 -4.65 9.78 11.72
CA GLY A 189 -3.44 10.41 11.23
C GLY A 189 -2.15 10.44 12.05
N GLN A 190 -2.12 10.08 13.32
CA GLN A 190 -0.88 10.25 14.07
C GLN A 190 0.03 9.04 14.01
N GLN A 191 -0.49 7.83 14.11
CA GLN A 191 0.28 6.61 13.77
C GLN A 191 -0.59 5.38 13.62
N GLU A 192 -0.22 4.59 12.63
CA GLU A 192 -0.81 3.29 12.39
C GLU A 192 0.12 2.17 12.79
N GLY A 193 -0.48 1.07 13.22
CA GLY A 193 0.20 -0.16 13.51
C GLY A 193 0.79 -0.84 12.29
N LEU A 194 1.21 -2.07 12.49
CA LEU A 194 1.63 -2.95 11.41
C LEU A 194 0.41 -3.32 10.55
N SER A 195 0.58 -3.24 9.23
CA SER A 195 -0.38 -3.81 8.29
C SER A 195 -0.49 -5.32 8.47
N ILE A 196 -1.65 -5.89 8.15
CA ILE A 196 -1.84 -7.34 8.10
C ILE A 196 -0.91 -8.01 7.10
N ILE A 197 -0.40 -7.29 6.09
CA ILE A 197 0.47 -7.84 5.08
C ILE A 197 1.91 -7.91 5.62
N ASN A 198 2.46 -9.11 5.62
CA ASN A 198 3.86 -9.33 6.00
C ASN A 198 4.72 -9.56 4.76
N SER A 199 5.61 -8.62 4.45
CA SER A 199 6.45 -8.64 3.25
C SER A 199 7.36 -9.87 3.15
N ASP A 200 7.79 -10.44 4.30
CA ASP A 200 8.62 -11.65 4.31
C ASP A 200 7.87 -12.91 3.82
N MET A 201 6.55 -12.88 3.88
CA MET A 201 5.67 -13.97 3.46
C MET A 201 5.16 -13.80 2.02
N VAL A 202 5.30 -12.61 1.41
CA VAL A 202 4.74 -12.30 0.09
C VAL A 202 5.49 -12.99 -1.04
N GLU A 203 4.74 -13.61 -1.96
CA GLU A 203 5.23 -14.15 -3.23
C GLU A 203 4.90 -13.22 -4.39
N SER A 204 3.68 -12.66 -4.41
CA SER A 204 3.27 -11.74 -5.47
C SER A 204 2.32 -10.68 -5.01
N ILE A 205 2.38 -9.56 -5.71
CA ILE A 205 1.54 -8.41 -5.52
C ILE A 205 0.86 -8.09 -6.84
N GLY A 206 -0.48 -8.13 -6.86
CA GLY A 206 -1.31 -7.59 -7.93
C GLY A 206 -1.91 -6.27 -7.47
N PHE A 207 -1.75 -5.21 -8.25
CA PHE A 207 -2.32 -3.90 -7.95
C PHE A 207 -3.12 -3.37 -9.13
N SER A 208 -4.30 -2.85 -8.86
CA SER A 208 -5.13 -2.15 -9.85
C SER A 208 -5.60 -0.81 -9.31
N SER A 209 -5.30 0.26 -10.01
CA SER A 209 -5.72 1.63 -9.69
C SER A 209 -7.10 2.00 -10.23
N GLY A 210 -7.89 1.02 -10.69
CA GLY A 210 -9.25 1.16 -11.23
C GLY A 210 -9.46 0.22 -12.43
N GLY A 211 -10.71 0.05 -12.88
CA GLY A 211 -11.01 -0.87 -13.99
C GLY A 211 -10.80 -2.34 -13.66
N PHE A 212 -10.88 -2.75 -12.38
CA PHE A 212 -10.65 -4.12 -11.94
C PHE A 212 -11.84 -5.04 -12.21
N GLU A 213 -11.56 -6.34 -12.26
CA GLU A 213 -12.47 -7.40 -12.68
C GLU A 213 -13.66 -7.63 -11.72
N ALA A 214 -14.72 -8.32 -12.19
CA ALA A 214 -15.95 -8.56 -11.42
C ALA A 214 -15.75 -9.46 -10.19
N ARG A 215 -14.68 -10.25 -10.15
CA ARG A 215 -14.33 -11.09 -8.98
C ARG A 215 -14.02 -10.30 -7.73
N TYR A 216 -13.56 -9.05 -7.86
CA TYR A 216 -13.26 -8.17 -6.74
C TYR A 216 -14.48 -7.37 -6.33
N GLY A 217 -14.73 -7.29 -5.02
CA GLY A 217 -15.93 -6.70 -4.44
C GLY A 217 -15.88 -5.20 -4.23
N ASP A 218 -16.83 -4.71 -3.70
CA ASP A 218 -17.44 -3.52 -3.14
C ASP A 218 -16.48 -2.39 -2.70
N LYS A 219 -15.60 -1.94 -3.59
CA LYS A 219 -14.77 -0.75 -3.40
C LYS A 219 -14.70 0.07 -4.68
N MET A 220 -14.50 1.39 -4.54
CA MET A 220 -14.61 2.33 -5.66
C MET A 220 -13.27 2.75 -6.24
N SER A 221 -12.13 2.46 -5.59
CA SER A 221 -10.86 3.03 -6.03
C SER A 221 -9.85 2.03 -6.55
N SER A 222 -9.41 1.10 -5.73
CA SER A 222 -8.33 0.18 -6.10
C SER A 222 -8.50 -1.22 -5.52
N VAL A 223 -7.69 -2.13 -6.04
CA VAL A 223 -7.52 -3.49 -5.52
C VAL A 223 -6.04 -3.78 -5.34
N LEU A 224 -5.71 -4.31 -4.16
CA LEU A 224 -4.41 -4.88 -3.82
C LEU A 224 -4.61 -6.37 -3.54
N ASP A 225 -4.09 -7.24 -4.41
CA ASP A 225 -4.22 -8.70 -4.33
C ASP A 225 -2.87 -9.32 -4.01
N ILE A 226 -2.74 -9.84 -2.80
CA ILE A 226 -1.51 -10.39 -2.25
C ILE A 226 -1.60 -11.91 -2.20
N THR A 227 -0.56 -12.55 -2.70
CA THR A 227 -0.39 -13.99 -2.55
C THR A 227 0.85 -14.26 -1.70
N TYR A 228 0.69 -15.07 -0.65
CA TYR A 228 1.79 -15.53 0.18
C TYR A 228 2.50 -16.73 -0.45
N LYS A 229 3.80 -16.81 -0.22
CA LYS A 229 4.67 -17.87 -0.73
C LYS A 229 4.38 -19.22 -0.07
N ARG A 230 4.89 -20.27 -0.70
CA ARG A 230 4.88 -21.64 -0.16
C ARG A 230 6.31 -22.14 -0.09
N PRO A 231 6.90 -22.22 1.09
CA PRO A 231 8.23 -22.80 1.25
C PRO A 231 8.29 -24.23 0.72
N GLN A 232 9.36 -24.55 0.00
CA GLN A 232 9.65 -25.91 -0.48
C GLN A 232 10.79 -26.57 0.32
N GLY A 233 11.28 -25.90 1.34
CA GLY A 233 12.35 -26.35 2.22
C GLY A 233 12.32 -25.50 3.49
N PHE A 234 13.38 -25.57 4.28
CA PHE A 234 13.54 -24.72 5.45
C PHE A 234 14.02 -23.33 5.04
N GLU A 235 13.32 -22.32 5.52
CA GLU A 235 13.67 -20.91 5.38
C GLU A 235 13.58 -20.23 6.74
N LEU A 236 14.55 -19.40 7.05
CA LEU A 236 14.52 -18.54 8.23
C LEU A 236 15.01 -17.16 7.85
N SER A 237 14.32 -16.16 8.37
CA SER A 237 14.64 -14.77 8.15
C SER A 237 14.37 -13.99 9.43
N ALA A 238 15.33 -13.18 9.84
CA ALA A 238 15.19 -12.28 10.97
C ALA A 238 15.74 -10.90 10.61
N TYR A 239 15.13 -9.88 11.18
CA TYR A 239 15.64 -8.51 11.09
C TYR A 239 15.44 -7.79 12.42
N ALA A 240 16.30 -6.81 12.65
CA ALA A 240 16.19 -5.85 13.74
C ALA A 240 16.60 -4.46 13.23
N SER A 241 15.92 -3.44 13.71
CA SER A 241 16.20 -2.03 13.42
C SER A 241 15.82 -1.17 14.62
N LEU A 242 16.14 0.12 14.59
CA LEU A 242 15.68 1.06 15.63
C LEU A 242 14.15 1.18 15.67
N LEU A 243 13.45 0.81 14.60
CA LEU A 243 12.00 0.89 14.50
C LEU A 243 11.28 -0.41 14.88
N GLY A 244 12.00 -1.51 15.03
CA GLY A 244 11.40 -2.80 15.38
C GLY A 244 12.20 -4.01 14.94
N ALA A 245 11.62 -5.19 15.14
CA ALA A 245 12.23 -6.47 14.81
C ALA A 245 11.20 -7.47 14.27
N GLY A 246 11.66 -8.45 13.52
CA GLY A 246 10.82 -9.52 13.02
C GLY A 246 11.56 -10.82 12.82
N LEU A 247 10.81 -11.91 12.94
CA LEU A 247 11.25 -13.26 12.70
C LEU A 247 10.26 -13.97 11.79
N TYR A 248 10.76 -14.61 10.76
CA TYR A 248 10.02 -15.47 9.85
C TYR A 248 10.65 -16.85 9.80
N VAL A 249 9.83 -17.88 9.88
CA VAL A 249 10.21 -19.28 9.71
C VAL A 249 9.27 -19.91 8.69
N GLY A 250 9.84 -20.58 7.72
CA GLY A 250 9.12 -21.36 6.73
C GLY A 250 9.70 -22.76 6.61
N ALA A 251 8.84 -23.75 6.48
CA ALA A 251 9.26 -25.13 6.21
C ALA A 251 8.22 -25.80 5.29
N GLY A 252 8.70 -26.60 4.36
CA GLY A 252 7.76 -27.24 3.45
C GLY A 252 8.33 -28.38 2.64
N SER A 253 7.41 -29.16 2.13
CA SER A 253 7.60 -30.25 1.18
C SER A 253 6.55 -30.14 0.07
N GLN A 254 6.54 -31.07 -0.87
CA GLN A 254 5.52 -31.10 -1.94
C GLN A 254 4.07 -31.19 -1.41
N LYS A 255 3.86 -31.87 -0.26
CA LYS A 255 2.53 -32.10 0.32
C LYS A 255 2.18 -31.15 1.46
N LEU A 256 3.14 -30.71 2.22
CA LEU A 256 2.95 -29.92 3.43
C LEU A 256 3.81 -28.66 3.37
N SER A 257 3.23 -27.52 3.68
CA SER A 257 3.96 -26.27 3.83
C SER A 257 3.42 -25.51 5.05
N PHE A 258 4.33 -25.01 5.84
CA PHE A 258 4.05 -24.18 7.02
C PHE A 258 4.95 -22.96 6.99
N MET A 259 4.41 -21.82 7.35
CA MET A 259 5.17 -20.62 7.63
C MET A 259 4.55 -19.84 8.77
N SER A 260 5.39 -19.22 9.55
CA SER A 260 4.99 -18.38 10.67
C SER A 260 5.89 -17.17 10.78
N SER A 261 5.37 -16.07 11.27
CA SER A 261 6.11 -14.84 11.47
C SER A 261 5.61 -14.08 12.68
N VAL A 262 6.53 -13.47 13.40
CA VAL A 262 6.28 -12.51 14.47
C VAL A 262 6.94 -11.18 14.07
N ARG A 263 6.23 -10.08 14.20
CA ARG A 263 6.77 -8.73 14.01
C ARG A 263 6.47 -7.87 15.24
N TYR A 264 7.45 -7.14 15.67
CA TYR A 264 7.34 -6.12 16.71
C TYR A 264 7.81 -4.78 16.16
N LYS A 265 7.05 -3.72 16.39
CA LYS A 265 7.39 -2.36 15.99
C LYS A 265 7.21 -1.42 17.18
N SER A 266 8.17 -0.53 17.39
CA SER A 266 8.08 0.57 18.34
C SER A 266 8.76 1.81 17.73
N PRO A 267 8.00 2.69 17.10
CA PRO A 267 8.54 3.87 16.43
C PRO A 267 8.77 5.06 17.37
N SER A 268 8.86 4.86 18.68
CA SER A 268 9.08 5.93 19.67
C SER A 268 10.28 6.82 19.31
N TYR A 269 11.37 6.21 18.82
CA TYR A 269 12.56 6.95 18.37
C TYR A 269 12.23 7.91 17.20
N MET A 270 11.43 7.49 16.24
CA MET A 270 11.06 8.32 15.09
C MET A 270 10.12 9.46 15.50
N LEU A 271 9.23 9.20 16.45
CA LEU A 271 8.24 10.16 16.92
C LEU A 271 8.83 11.25 17.80
N SER A 272 9.99 11.01 18.42
CA SER A 272 10.70 12.04 19.21
C SER A 272 11.20 13.22 18.37
N SER A 273 11.14 13.14 17.03
CA SER A 273 11.49 14.24 16.12
C SER A 273 10.25 14.96 15.55
N LEU A 274 9.06 14.61 16.00
CA LEU A 274 7.88 15.38 15.66
C LEU A 274 7.95 16.74 16.37
N ASP A 275 7.49 17.76 15.66
CA ASP A 275 7.33 19.11 16.19
C ASP A 275 6.30 19.15 17.35
N THR A 276 5.36 18.18 17.34
CA THR A 276 4.52 17.87 18.49
C THR A 276 5.32 17.08 19.52
N GLU A 277 6.10 17.79 20.34
CA GLU A 277 6.77 17.17 21.46
C GLU A 277 5.76 16.42 22.34
N GLY A 278 6.07 15.18 22.67
CA GLY A 278 5.24 14.32 23.49
C GLY A 278 5.93 13.01 23.80
N GLU A 279 5.58 12.41 24.94
CA GLU A 279 6.03 11.06 25.25
C GLU A 279 5.17 10.05 24.49
N TYR A 280 5.63 9.69 23.29
CA TYR A 280 5.01 8.67 22.46
C TYR A 280 5.59 7.30 22.80
N SER A 281 4.75 6.38 23.18
CA SER A 281 5.13 4.99 23.45
C SER A 281 4.22 3.98 22.74
N PRO A 282 4.16 4.02 21.39
CA PRO A 282 3.40 3.04 20.64
C PRO A 282 4.15 1.71 20.55
N THR A 283 3.40 0.62 20.68
CA THR A 283 3.91 -0.74 20.52
C THR A 283 2.93 -1.56 19.68
N PHE A 284 3.48 -2.24 18.69
CA PHE A 284 2.71 -3.04 17.76
C PHE A 284 3.29 -4.45 17.70
N LEU A 285 2.46 -5.44 17.94
CA LEU A 285 2.79 -6.85 17.84
C LEU A 285 1.87 -7.51 16.82
N ASP A 286 2.47 -8.24 15.88
CA ASP A 286 1.76 -9.00 14.86
C ASP A 286 2.31 -10.44 14.82
N TYR A 287 1.42 -11.41 14.87
CA TYR A 287 1.71 -12.82 14.71
C TYR A 287 0.90 -13.38 13.55
N GLN A 288 1.56 -14.10 12.64
CA GLN A 288 0.91 -14.75 11.52
C GLN A 288 1.37 -16.19 11.36
N ALA A 289 0.46 -17.05 10.93
CA ALA A 289 0.75 -18.42 10.57
C ALA A 289 -0.07 -18.83 9.34
N VAL A 290 0.57 -19.55 8.43
CA VAL A 290 -0.07 -20.14 7.26
C VAL A 290 0.32 -21.62 7.19
N PHE A 291 -0.70 -22.45 7.04
CA PHE A 291 -0.57 -23.87 6.89
C PHE A 291 -1.24 -24.32 5.60
N SER A 292 -0.57 -25.13 4.80
CA SER A 292 -1.08 -25.64 3.54
C SER A 292 -0.83 -27.15 3.47
N TYR A 293 -1.87 -27.92 3.19
CA TYR A 293 -1.79 -29.39 3.06
C TYR A 293 -2.40 -29.85 1.76
N ARG A 294 -1.64 -30.60 0.98
CA ARG A 294 -2.04 -31.20 -0.31
C ARG A 294 -1.83 -32.70 -0.28
N PRO A 295 -2.80 -33.46 0.25
CA PRO A 295 -2.71 -34.91 0.30
C PRO A 295 -2.59 -35.54 -1.10
N SER A 296 -3.22 -34.92 -2.09
CA SER A 296 -3.25 -35.39 -3.47
C SER A 296 -3.27 -34.21 -4.47
N ARG A 297 -3.17 -34.48 -5.76
CA ARG A 297 -3.35 -33.47 -6.82
C ARG A 297 -4.79 -32.91 -6.89
N ARG A 298 -5.76 -33.62 -6.30
CA ARG A 298 -7.19 -33.23 -6.33
C ARG A 298 -7.59 -32.35 -5.16
N TRP A 299 -6.95 -32.48 -4.01
CA TRP A 299 -7.35 -31.77 -2.79
C TRP A 299 -6.25 -30.86 -2.25
N SER A 300 -6.63 -29.65 -1.88
CA SER A 300 -5.79 -28.75 -1.09
C SER A 300 -6.59 -28.12 0.04
N PHE A 301 -5.93 -28.00 1.17
CA PHE A 301 -6.42 -27.38 2.41
C PHE A 301 -5.44 -26.29 2.81
N ASP A 302 -5.95 -25.11 3.02
CA ASP A 302 -5.12 -23.96 3.36
C ASP A 302 -5.76 -23.20 4.53
N VAL A 303 -4.96 -22.87 5.52
CA VAL A 303 -5.39 -22.12 6.72
C VAL A 303 -4.41 -20.98 6.94
N LEU A 304 -4.98 -19.81 7.21
CA LEU A 304 -4.24 -18.60 7.56
C LEU A 304 -4.81 -18.04 8.86
N ALA A 305 -3.95 -17.64 9.76
CA ALA A 305 -4.31 -16.93 10.99
C ALA A 305 -3.39 -15.72 11.19
N ASN A 306 -3.96 -14.63 11.61
CA ASN A 306 -3.27 -13.43 12.03
C ASN A 306 -3.84 -12.93 13.35
N TYR A 307 -2.97 -12.54 14.26
CA TYR A 307 -3.32 -11.85 15.49
C TYR A 307 -2.45 -10.62 15.65
N SER A 308 -3.06 -9.47 15.93
CA SER A 308 -2.34 -8.23 16.21
C SER A 308 -2.83 -7.57 17.51
N ASP A 309 -1.87 -7.05 18.29
CA ASP A 309 -2.10 -6.24 19.49
C ASP A 309 -1.33 -4.92 19.29
N ASN A 310 -2.08 -3.86 19.03
CA ASN A 310 -1.56 -2.53 18.81
C ASN A 310 -1.94 -1.65 19.99
N ARG A 311 -0.96 -1.02 20.61
CA ARG A 311 -1.12 -0.12 21.75
C ARG A 311 -0.49 1.21 21.43
N TYR A 312 -1.17 2.25 21.75
CA TYR A 312 -0.72 3.61 21.58
C TYR A 312 -0.90 4.36 22.89
N ASN A 313 0.20 4.82 23.46
CA ASN A 313 0.19 5.69 24.62
C ASN A 313 0.84 7.00 24.21
N PHE A 314 0.22 8.09 24.60
CA PHE A 314 0.69 9.43 24.33
C PHE A 314 0.45 10.32 25.55
N THR A 315 1.47 11.03 25.97
CA THR A 315 1.41 12.11 26.96
C THR A 315 1.88 13.37 26.28
N PRO A 316 0.99 14.35 26.04
CA PRO A 316 1.37 15.58 25.40
C PRO A 316 2.30 16.40 26.31
N VAL A 317 3.26 17.10 25.70
CA VAL A 317 4.11 18.08 26.40
C VAL A 317 3.95 19.44 25.74
N THR A 318 4.33 20.48 26.48
CA THR A 318 4.34 21.87 26.00
C THR A 318 5.15 21.98 24.73
N ARG A 319 4.63 22.67 23.73
CA ARG A 319 5.30 22.93 22.46
C ARG A 319 5.15 24.36 22.00
N SER A 320 6.13 24.80 21.19
CA SER A 320 6.08 26.07 20.48
C SER A 320 6.34 25.86 19.00
N THR A 321 5.50 26.42 18.16
CA THR A 321 5.61 26.33 16.69
C THR A 321 5.71 27.74 16.12
N SER A 322 6.75 28.01 15.33
CA SER A 322 6.90 29.27 14.61
C SER A 322 6.20 29.18 13.25
N PHE A 323 5.43 30.19 12.89
CA PHE A 323 4.70 30.25 11.62
C PHE A 323 4.51 31.72 11.17
N GLY A 324 3.91 31.95 10.01
CA GLY A 324 3.66 33.28 9.46
C GLY A 324 4.62 33.62 8.34
N THR A 325 4.83 34.94 8.11
CA THR A 325 5.72 35.48 7.08
C THR A 325 6.93 36.16 7.72
N LEU A 326 7.91 36.53 6.90
CA LEU A 326 9.06 37.34 7.39
C LEU A 326 8.62 38.68 7.95
N ASP A 327 7.50 39.24 7.47
CA ASP A 327 6.98 40.52 7.92
C ASP A 327 6.04 40.41 9.14
N ASP A 328 5.47 39.20 9.35
CA ASP A 328 4.59 38.89 10.50
C ASP A 328 4.94 37.49 11.04
N PRO A 329 6.12 37.34 11.69
CA PRO A 329 6.51 36.10 12.32
C PRO A 329 5.75 35.92 13.64
N ARG A 330 5.12 34.76 13.81
CA ARG A 330 4.32 34.41 15.00
C ARG A 330 4.84 33.14 15.64
N ILE A 331 4.68 33.05 16.96
CA ILE A 331 4.99 31.86 17.75
C ILE A 331 3.70 31.45 18.45
N PHE A 332 3.36 30.18 18.25
CA PHE A 332 2.23 29.56 18.92
C PHE A 332 2.73 28.54 19.92
N THR A 333 2.43 28.81 21.21
CA THR A 333 2.80 27.94 22.32
C THR A 333 1.56 27.27 22.90
N VAL A 334 1.59 25.96 23.11
CA VAL A 334 0.54 25.21 23.79
C VAL A 334 1.13 24.53 25.00
N PHE A 335 0.59 24.82 26.15
CA PHE A 335 0.85 24.13 27.40
C PHE A 335 -0.14 22.98 27.53
N PHE A 336 0.35 21.77 27.38
CA PHE A 336 -0.49 20.58 27.44
C PHE A 336 -0.46 19.90 28.79
N ASP A 337 -1.59 19.30 29.15
CA ASP A 337 -1.72 18.32 30.23
C ASP A 337 -2.65 17.21 29.79
N GLY A 338 -2.46 16.00 30.34
CA GLY A 338 -3.33 14.89 30.07
C GLY A 338 -2.65 13.65 29.50
N TRP A 339 -3.46 12.81 28.90
CA TRP A 339 -3.01 11.51 28.39
C TRP A 339 -3.95 10.95 27.33
N GLU A 340 -3.42 10.04 26.48
CA GLU A 340 -4.14 9.22 25.54
C GLU A 340 -3.66 7.78 25.60
N LYS A 341 -4.60 6.82 25.64
CA LYS A 341 -4.32 5.37 25.68
C LYS A 341 -5.29 4.64 24.79
N ASP A 342 -4.78 4.05 23.74
CA ASP A 342 -5.56 3.30 22.78
C ASP A 342 -5.08 1.86 22.64
N TYR A 343 -6.04 0.97 22.44
CA TYR A 343 -5.82 -0.46 22.28
C TYR A 343 -6.62 -0.98 21.11
N TYR A 344 -5.94 -1.68 20.19
CA TYR A 344 -6.54 -2.32 19.03
C TYR A 344 -6.08 -3.78 18.98
N ARG A 345 -7.00 -4.71 19.25
CA ARG A 345 -6.74 -6.14 19.15
C ARG A 345 -7.56 -6.72 18.03
N THR A 346 -6.86 -7.31 17.07
CA THR A 346 -7.50 -7.86 15.88
C THR A 346 -7.09 -9.30 15.66
N PHE A 347 -8.07 -10.12 15.33
CA PHE A 347 -7.87 -11.49 14.88
C PHE A 347 -8.48 -11.64 13.47
N PHE A 348 -7.71 -12.20 12.56
CA PHE A 348 -8.18 -12.64 11.26
C PHE A 348 -7.84 -14.10 11.06
N GLY A 349 -8.85 -14.91 10.72
CA GLY A 349 -8.70 -16.32 10.38
C GLY A 349 -9.33 -16.61 9.04
N ALA A 350 -8.67 -17.43 8.21
CA ALA A 350 -9.19 -17.85 6.92
C ALA A 350 -8.84 -19.32 6.64
N ALA A 351 -9.75 -20.02 5.99
CA ALA A 351 -9.55 -21.42 5.57
C ALA A 351 -10.14 -21.64 4.18
N SER A 352 -9.45 -22.41 3.35
CA SER A 352 -9.90 -22.81 2.02
C SER A 352 -9.79 -24.31 1.83
N ILE A 353 -10.83 -24.90 1.28
CA ILE A 353 -10.86 -26.29 0.83
C ILE A 353 -11.08 -26.27 -0.68
N THR A 354 -10.07 -26.69 -1.44
CA THR A 354 -10.16 -26.72 -2.90
C THR A 354 -10.16 -28.13 -3.42
N HIS A 355 -11.15 -28.44 -4.27
CA HIS A 355 -11.20 -29.68 -5.02
C HIS A 355 -10.96 -29.42 -6.51
N ASN A 356 -9.94 -30.07 -7.07
CA ASN A 356 -9.61 -30.00 -8.48
C ASN A 356 -10.22 -31.23 -9.16
N PHE A 357 -11.21 -31.04 -10.02
CA PHE A 357 -11.80 -32.07 -10.84
C PHE A 357 -10.82 -32.54 -11.93
N ASN A 358 -10.12 -31.57 -12.50
CA ASN A 358 -9.06 -31.75 -13.49
C ASN A 358 -8.09 -30.53 -13.43
N PRO A 359 -7.00 -30.52 -14.23
CA PRO A 359 -6.06 -29.38 -14.21
C PRO A 359 -6.68 -28.01 -14.58
N ASN A 360 -7.81 -28.03 -15.27
CA ASN A 360 -8.48 -26.84 -15.76
C ASN A 360 -9.70 -26.40 -14.93
N THR A 361 -10.22 -27.27 -14.05
CA THR A 361 -11.48 -27.05 -13.34
C THR A 361 -11.32 -27.31 -11.85
N TYR A 362 -11.66 -26.32 -11.03
CA TYR A 362 -11.70 -26.48 -9.58
C TYR A 362 -12.91 -25.81 -8.94
N LEU A 363 -13.24 -26.28 -7.75
CA LEU A 363 -14.20 -25.69 -6.83
C LEU A 363 -13.50 -25.45 -5.50
N ALA A 364 -13.60 -24.23 -4.96
CA ALA A 364 -13.04 -23.86 -3.67
C ALA A 364 -14.15 -23.37 -2.74
N LEU A 365 -14.17 -23.93 -1.53
CA LEU A 365 -15.00 -23.47 -0.41
C LEU A 365 -14.11 -22.67 0.54
N ASN A 366 -14.49 -21.44 0.80
CA ASN A 366 -13.71 -20.46 1.56
C ASN A 366 -14.47 -20.00 2.80
N PHE A 367 -13.75 -19.91 3.92
CA PHE A 367 -14.25 -19.37 5.17
C PHE A 367 -13.30 -18.31 5.65
N SER A 368 -13.82 -17.19 6.15
CA SER A 368 -13.00 -16.22 6.86
C SER A 368 -13.74 -15.57 7.99
N THR A 369 -13.01 -15.18 9.02
CA THR A 369 -13.52 -14.45 10.17
C THR A 369 -12.58 -13.31 10.52
N TYR A 370 -13.15 -12.17 10.85
CA TYR A 370 -12.45 -11.00 11.35
C TYR A 370 -13.09 -10.56 12.66
N ALA A 371 -12.30 -10.35 13.69
CA ALA A 371 -12.77 -9.87 14.98
C ALA A 371 -11.83 -8.79 15.50
N THR A 372 -12.38 -7.65 15.91
CA THR A 372 -11.60 -6.58 16.54
C THR A 372 -12.26 -6.08 17.81
N LYS A 373 -11.42 -5.69 18.77
CA LYS A 373 -11.77 -4.92 19.96
C LYS A 373 -10.90 -3.67 19.97
N GLU A 374 -11.52 -2.53 19.95
CA GLU A 374 -10.87 -1.24 19.94
C GLU A 374 -11.33 -0.44 21.16
N ARG A 375 -10.41 0.26 21.76
CA ARG A 375 -10.66 1.22 22.84
C ARG A 375 -9.80 2.44 22.61
N GLU A 376 -10.44 3.59 22.57
CA GLU A 376 -9.79 4.88 22.53
C GLU A 376 -10.16 5.63 23.79
N ALA A 377 -9.20 6.11 24.53
CA ALA A 377 -9.45 6.86 25.76
C ALA A 377 -8.42 7.96 25.91
N TYR A 378 -8.86 9.20 25.98
CA TYR A 378 -8.02 10.34 26.22
C TYR A 378 -8.72 11.40 27.07
N ASP A 379 -7.92 12.11 27.82
CA ASP A 379 -8.22 13.38 28.49
C ASP A 379 -7.04 14.29 28.16
N ILE A 380 -7.24 15.28 27.32
CA ILE A 380 -6.21 16.21 26.89
C ILE A 380 -6.72 17.62 27.12
N GLN A 381 -5.95 18.40 27.88
CA GLN A 381 -6.18 19.82 28.08
C GLN A 381 -5.03 20.59 27.45
N GLY A 382 -5.32 21.71 26.82
CA GLY A 382 -4.33 22.61 26.26
C GLY A 382 -4.67 24.05 26.58
N GLU A 383 -3.68 24.82 27.05
CA GLU A 383 -3.73 26.26 27.14
C GLU A 383 -2.81 26.81 26.06
N TYR A 384 -3.32 27.68 25.18
CA TYR A 384 -2.53 28.14 24.04
C TYR A 384 -2.34 29.67 24.07
N TRP A 385 -1.13 30.05 23.67
CA TRP A 385 -0.64 31.40 23.60
C TRP A 385 -0.16 31.70 22.18
N LEU A 386 -0.48 32.86 21.69
CA LEU A 386 -0.03 33.37 20.41
C LEU A 386 0.79 34.64 20.60
N ASP A 387 2.05 34.60 20.24
CA ASP A 387 2.98 35.72 20.34
C ASP A 387 3.31 36.25 18.95
N VAL A 388 3.48 37.56 18.85
CA VAL A 388 4.12 38.18 17.70
C VAL A 388 5.61 38.27 18.03
N ALA A 389 6.46 37.58 17.25
CA ALA A 389 7.88 37.44 17.56
C ALA A 389 8.65 38.77 17.65
N THR A 390 8.05 39.88 17.18
CA THR A 390 8.63 41.24 17.23
C THR A 390 8.09 42.12 18.36
N ALA A 391 7.06 41.67 19.09
CA ALA A 391 6.46 42.43 20.19
C ALA A 391 6.49 41.59 21.48
N GLN A 392 6.95 42.13 22.58
CA GLN A 392 6.93 41.45 23.89
C GLN A 392 5.51 41.28 24.48
N ASN A 393 4.50 41.10 23.67
CA ASN A 393 3.12 40.95 24.11
C ASN A 393 2.68 39.50 23.88
N GLU A 394 2.82 38.71 24.92
CA GLU A 394 2.15 37.38 24.99
C GLU A 394 0.63 37.59 25.08
N MET A 395 -0.10 37.00 24.18
CA MET A 395 -1.58 36.99 24.22
C MET A 395 -2.07 35.58 24.44
N GLY A 396 -2.62 35.31 25.61
CA GLY A 396 -3.40 34.12 25.85
C GLY A 396 -4.57 34.09 24.86
N VAL A 397 -4.73 32.99 24.11
CA VAL A 397 -5.78 32.84 23.10
C VAL A 397 -6.93 31.95 23.60
N GLY A 398 -6.64 31.12 24.61
CA GLY A 398 -7.66 30.33 25.26
C GLY A 398 -7.22 28.96 25.74
N THR A 399 -8.18 28.21 26.22
CA THR A 399 -8.01 26.84 26.70
C THR A 399 -8.98 25.89 25.99
N TYR A 400 -8.59 24.64 25.88
CA TYR A 400 -9.50 23.60 25.44
C TYR A 400 -9.30 22.31 26.26
N MET A 401 -10.36 21.51 26.34
CA MET A 401 -10.34 20.20 26.94
C MET A 401 -11.08 19.23 26.05
N GLU A 402 -10.40 18.15 25.68
CA GLU A 402 -10.94 17.05 24.91
C GLU A 402 -11.00 15.78 25.74
N HIS A 403 -12.15 15.12 25.70
CA HIS A 403 -12.39 13.86 26.38
C HIS A 403 -12.96 12.83 25.43
N ALA A 404 -12.46 11.61 25.49
CA ALA A 404 -13.09 10.48 24.82
C ALA A 404 -12.97 9.17 25.60
N ARG A 405 -14.03 8.37 25.48
CA ARG A 405 -14.11 7.01 26.01
C ARG A 405 -14.87 6.17 24.98
N ASN A 406 -14.15 5.73 23.95
CA ASN A 406 -14.71 5.02 22.82
C ASN A 406 -14.38 3.53 22.89
N GLN A 407 -15.33 2.70 22.55
CA GLN A 407 -15.18 1.26 22.44
C GLN A 407 -15.88 0.75 21.19
N LEU A 408 -15.16 -0.06 20.41
CA LEU A 408 -15.72 -0.76 19.26
C LEU A 408 -15.44 -2.26 19.37
N ARG A 409 -16.47 -3.05 19.07
CA ARG A 409 -16.36 -4.49 18.84
C ARG A 409 -16.96 -4.80 17.48
N ALA A 410 -16.17 -5.34 16.59
CA ALA A 410 -16.66 -5.78 15.29
C ALA A 410 -16.32 -7.24 15.07
N ARG A 411 -17.27 -8.00 14.53
CA ARG A 411 -17.13 -9.38 14.11
C ARG A 411 -17.69 -9.52 12.70
N VAL A 412 -16.91 -10.08 11.82
CA VAL A 412 -17.32 -10.37 10.44
C VAL A 412 -17.04 -11.83 10.16
N PHE A 413 -17.99 -12.52 9.57
CA PHE A 413 -17.84 -13.90 9.14
C PHE A 413 -18.26 -14.00 7.68
N ASN A 414 -17.44 -14.67 6.86
CA ASN A 414 -17.70 -14.88 5.45
C ASN A 414 -17.62 -16.36 5.10
N VAL A 415 -18.53 -16.79 4.23
CA VAL A 415 -18.52 -18.10 3.57
C VAL A 415 -18.64 -17.88 2.08
N GLY A 416 -17.71 -18.43 1.31
CA GLY A 416 -17.67 -18.25 -0.13
C GLY A 416 -17.47 -19.56 -0.90
N LEU A 417 -18.08 -19.67 -2.05
CA LEU A 417 -17.87 -20.72 -3.01
C LEU A 417 -17.31 -20.10 -4.29
N LYS A 418 -16.20 -20.66 -4.82
CA LYS A 418 -15.55 -20.18 -6.02
C LYS A 418 -15.33 -21.33 -6.99
N PHE A 419 -15.86 -21.18 -8.19
CA PHE A 419 -15.74 -22.14 -9.28
C PHE A 419 -14.92 -21.54 -10.40
N ARG A 420 -13.99 -22.30 -10.97
CA ARG A 420 -13.24 -21.93 -12.16
C ARG A 420 -13.15 -23.08 -13.12
N THR A 421 -13.29 -22.77 -14.41
CA THR A 421 -12.98 -23.71 -15.48
C THR A 421 -12.33 -23.01 -16.67
N LYS A 422 -11.37 -23.69 -17.29
CA LYS A 422 -10.72 -23.24 -18.52
C LYS A 422 -11.03 -24.23 -19.63
N PHE A 423 -11.57 -23.71 -20.72
CA PHE A 423 -11.85 -24.52 -21.92
C PHE A 423 -11.49 -23.70 -23.17
N THR A 424 -10.68 -24.28 -24.04
CA THR A 424 -10.20 -23.68 -25.29
C THR A 424 -9.65 -22.25 -25.05
N ALA A 425 -10.32 -21.22 -25.53
CA ALA A 425 -9.94 -19.81 -25.43
C ALA A 425 -10.59 -19.07 -24.24
N HIS A 426 -11.47 -19.75 -23.49
CA HIS A 426 -12.26 -19.16 -22.42
C HIS A 426 -11.77 -19.57 -21.03
N THR A 427 -11.84 -18.67 -20.09
CA THR A 427 -11.64 -18.94 -18.67
C THR A 427 -12.80 -18.37 -17.88
N LEU A 428 -13.73 -19.23 -17.51
CA LEU A 428 -14.90 -18.88 -16.70
C LEU A 428 -14.53 -18.92 -15.21
N LEU A 429 -14.90 -17.89 -14.48
CA LEU A 429 -14.79 -17.78 -13.04
C LEU A 429 -16.13 -17.31 -12.48
N ALA A 430 -16.68 -18.03 -11.51
CA ALA A 430 -17.89 -17.67 -10.82
C ALA A 430 -17.72 -17.84 -9.31
N GLY A 431 -18.46 -17.06 -8.54
CA GLY A 431 -18.43 -17.17 -7.08
C GLY A 431 -19.69 -16.66 -6.42
N LEU A 432 -19.97 -17.24 -5.26
CA LEU A 432 -21.02 -16.85 -4.34
C LEU A 432 -20.35 -16.56 -3.00
N ASN A 433 -20.67 -15.45 -2.36
CA ASN A 433 -20.18 -15.09 -1.03
C ASN A 433 -21.34 -14.65 -0.15
N PHE A 434 -21.35 -15.10 1.09
CA PHE A 434 -22.25 -14.69 2.14
C PHE A 434 -21.45 -14.13 3.29
N SER A 435 -21.81 -12.93 3.76
CA SER A 435 -21.12 -12.22 4.83
C SER A 435 -22.12 -11.81 5.91
N THR A 436 -21.73 -11.96 7.17
CA THR A 436 -22.42 -11.39 8.31
C THR A 436 -21.51 -10.45 9.05
N GLN A 437 -22.02 -9.30 9.45
CA GLN A 437 -21.31 -8.29 10.22
C GLN A 437 -22.11 -7.95 11.46
N HIS A 438 -21.45 -8.03 12.62
CA HIS A 438 -21.98 -7.58 13.90
C HIS A 438 -21.04 -6.54 14.48
N ILE A 439 -21.50 -5.31 14.63
CA ILE A 439 -20.71 -4.19 15.13
C ILE A 439 -21.46 -3.57 16.31
N ASN A 440 -20.79 -3.47 17.46
CA ASN A 440 -21.26 -2.78 18.65
C ASN A 440 -20.25 -1.68 18.97
N GLU A 441 -20.72 -0.44 18.98
CA GLU A 441 -19.93 0.75 19.25
C GLU A 441 -20.57 1.56 20.36
N ARG A 442 -19.74 1.99 21.29
CA ARG A 442 -20.06 2.98 22.29
C ARG A 442 -19.05 4.11 22.16
N ALA A 443 -19.52 5.31 21.90
CA ALA A 443 -18.72 6.50 21.83
C ALA A 443 -19.25 7.52 22.84
N ARG A 444 -18.33 8.04 23.66
CA ARG A 444 -18.61 9.14 24.57
C ARG A 444 -17.48 10.14 24.43
N GLU A 445 -17.80 11.27 23.84
CA GLU A 445 -16.84 12.32 23.55
C GLU A 445 -17.42 13.68 23.95
N TYR A 446 -16.59 14.55 24.42
CA TYR A 446 -16.92 15.96 24.55
C TYR A 446 -15.69 16.84 24.35
N GLU A 447 -15.92 18.06 23.90
CA GLU A 447 -14.94 19.09 23.75
C GLU A 447 -15.45 20.38 24.38
N MET A 448 -14.68 20.93 25.30
CA MET A 448 -14.89 22.23 25.90
C MET A 448 -13.82 23.19 25.39
N ARG A 449 -14.19 24.40 25.08
CA ARG A 449 -13.27 25.40 24.58
C ARG A 449 -13.60 26.78 25.15
N ASP A 450 -12.56 27.50 25.52
CA ASP A 450 -12.60 28.91 25.82
C ASP A 450 -11.55 29.62 24.99
N SER A 451 -11.90 30.74 24.41
CA SER A 451 -11.02 31.53 23.55
C SER A 451 -10.84 32.97 24.10
N MET A 452 -11.00 33.15 25.38
CA MET A 452 -10.82 34.46 26.05
C MET A 452 -11.50 35.60 25.29
N ASP A 453 -12.82 35.50 25.05
CA ASP A 453 -13.67 36.47 24.37
C ASP A 453 -13.60 36.49 22.83
N TYR A 454 -12.86 35.61 22.15
CA TYR A 454 -12.66 35.76 20.74
C TYR A 454 -13.61 34.97 19.85
N SER A 455 -13.83 33.69 20.17
CA SER A 455 -14.70 32.83 19.36
C SER A 455 -15.95 32.38 20.10
N LEU A 456 -15.94 32.46 21.42
CA LEU A 456 -17.05 32.13 22.32
C LEU A 456 -17.13 33.20 23.40
N PRO A 457 -18.32 33.50 23.99
CA PRO A 457 -18.41 34.36 25.14
C PRO A 457 -17.55 33.83 26.29
N HIS A 458 -16.57 34.60 26.71
CA HIS A 458 -15.68 34.24 27.83
C HIS A 458 -16.47 34.19 29.14
N ARG A 459 -16.30 33.07 29.83
CA ARG A 459 -16.87 32.91 31.19
C ARG A 459 -15.75 32.57 32.16
N LEU A 460 -15.63 33.36 33.21
CA LEU A 460 -14.60 33.16 34.22
C LEU A 460 -14.78 31.90 35.09
N ASP A 461 -15.95 31.28 35.04
CA ASP A 461 -16.37 30.18 35.90
C ASP A 461 -16.44 28.82 35.20
N ARG A 462 -16.37 28.78 33.87
CA ARG A 462 -16.48 27.52 33.11
C ARG A 462 -15.98 27.62 31.69
N LEU A 463 -15.58 26.45 31.12
CA LEU A 463 -15.40 26.26 29.69
C LEU A 463 -16.73 25.92 29.02
N ASP A 464 -16.99 26.45 27.83
CA ASP A 464 -18.19 26.14 27.09
C ASP A 464 -18.05 24.80 26.35
N LEU A 465 -19.11 24.00 26.40
CA LEU A 465 -19.22 22.73 25.70
C LEU A 465 -19.57 23.02 24.23
N ILE A 466 -18.60 22.80 23.31
CA ILE A 466 -18.76 23.06 21.89
C ILE A 466 -19.10 21.81 21.08
N TYR A 467 -18.75 20.65 21.61
CA TYR A 467 -19.05 19.36 21.00
C TYR A 467 -19.37 18.32 22.07
N THR A 468 -20.35 17.48 21.80
CA THR A 468 -20.66 16.31 22.61
C THR A 468 -21.21 15.18 21.74
N LEU A 469 -20.79 13.99 22.06
CA LEU A 469 -21.31 12.75 21.47
C LEU A 469 -21.50 11.73 22.59
N ASP A 470 -22.71 11.24 22.80
CA ASP A 470 -22.98 10.02 23.57
C ASP A 470 -23.79 9.10 22.68
N ALA A 471 -23.15 8.07 22.18
CA ALA A 471 -23.73 7.16 21.21
C ALA A 471 -23.52 5.71 21.62
N HIS A 472 -24.57 4.93 21.50
CA HIS A 472 -24.50 3.48 21.55
C HIS A 472 -25.17 2.92 20.30
N THR A 473 -24.38 2.41 19.40
CA THR A 473 -24.85 1.91 18.11
C THR A 473 -24.57 0.42 17.98
N GLU A 474 -25.57 -0.32 17.54
CA GLU A 474 -25.47 -1.74 17.24
C GLU A 474 -25.94 -1.98 15.81
N MET A 475 -25.10 -2.64 15.03
CA MET A 475 -25.34 -2.93 13.62
C MET A 475 -25.22 -4.43 13.37
N ASP A 476 -26.32 -5.02 12.92
CA ASP A 476 -26.35 -6.36 12.33
C ASP A 476 -26.65 -6.25 10.85
N SER A 477 -25.74 -6.74 10.02
CA SER A 477 -25.86 -6.70 8.58
C SER A 477 -25.52 -8.06 7.96
N ARG A 478 -26.29 -8.43 6.94
CA ARG A 478 -26.02 -9.59 6.10
C ARG A 478 -25.88 -9.13 4.65
N LYS A 479 -24.90 -9.71 3.96
CA LYS A 479 -24.64 -9.37 2.57
C LYS A 479 -24.49 -10.66 1.75
N TRP A 480 -25.12 -10.69 0.57
CA TRP A 480 -24.97 -11.74 -0.44
C TRP A 480 -24.33 -11.16 -1.68
N GLU A 481 -23.38 -11.86 -2.20
CA GLU A 481 -22.62 -11.44 -3.39
C GLU A 481 -22.52 -12.61 -4.35
N LEU A 482 -22.86 -12.37 -5.60
CA LEU A 482 -22.72 -13.31 -6.68
C LEU A 482 -21.92 -12.66 -7.81
N PHE A 483 -20.94 -13.33 -8.36
CA PHE A 483 -20.26 -12.87 -9.56
C PHE A 483 -20.04 -13.97 -10.56
N ALA A 484 -20.02 -13.60 -11.82
CA ALA A 484 -19.59 -14.44 -12.92
C ALA A 484 -18.80 -13.58 -13.91
N GLN A 485 -17.66 -14.09 -14.35
CA GLN A 485 -16.82 -13.47 -15.37
C GLN A 485 -16.23 -14.49 -16.31
N ASP A 486 -16.05 -14.10 -17.57
CA ASP A 486 -15.31 -14.87 -18.55
C ASP A 486 -14.15 -14.04 -19.09
N THR A 487 -13.04 -14.70 -19.31
CA THR A 487 -11.88 -14.15 -19.99
C THR A 487 -11.71 -14.89 -21.30
N TRP A 488 -12.02 -14.22 -22.39
CA TRP A 488 -11.94 -14.73 -23.75
C TRP A 488 -10.68 -14.25 -24.44
N ARG A 489 -9.89 -15.20 -24.94
CA ARG A 489 -8.65 -14.96 -25.65
C ARG A 489 -8.85 -15.25 -27.13
N MET A 490 -8.66 -14.22 -27.92
CA MET A 490 -8.83 -14.28 -29.36
C MET A 490 -7.50 -14.02 -30.05
N LYS A 491 -7.15 -14.88 -31.02
CA LYS A 491 -6.05 -14.62 -31.93
C LYS A 491 -6.64 -14.27 -33.29
N ALA A 492 -6.36 -13.06 -33.76
CA ALA A 492 -6.74 -12.60 -35.10
C ALA A 492 -5.51 -12.17 -35.89
N ASP A 493 -5.62 -11.95 -37.18
CA ASP A 493 -4.51 -11.53 -38.05
C ASP A 493 -3.92 -10.18 -37.59
N MET A 494 -4.73 -9.29 -37.00
CA MET A 494 -4.31 -8.02 -36.48
C MET A 494 -3.61 -8.08 -35.10
N GLY A 495 -3.70 -9.23 -34.38
CA GLY A 495 -3.06 -9.41 -33.08
C GLY A 495 -3.80 -10.31 -32.11
N LEU A 496 -3.35 -10.23 -30.84
CA LEU A 496 -3.95 -10.98 -29.74
C LEU A 496 -4.87 -10.05 -28.93
N PHE A 497 -6.10 -10.51 -28.71
CA PHE A 497 -7.08 -9.84 -27.86
C PHE A 497 -7.34 -10.67 -26.61
N ASN A 498 -7.41 -9.99 -25.47
CA ASN A 498 -7.83 -10.59 -24.21
C ASN A 498 -9.01 -9.77 -23.66
N LEU A 499 -10.22 -10.30 -23.83
CA LEU A 499 -11.46 -9.66 -23.38
C LEU A 499 -11.92 -10.33 -22.09
N THR A 500 -12.00 -9.57 -21.01
CA THR A 500 -12.63 -10.02 -19.77
C THR A 500 -13.92 -9.23 -19.56
N TYR A 501 -15.01 -9.92 -19.39
CA TYR A 501 -16.32 -9.35 -19.09
C TYR A 501 -16.97 -10.13 -17.96
N GLY A 502 -17.70 -9.43 -17.13
CA GLY A 502 -18.34 -10.03 -15.97
C GLY A 502 -19.40 -9.16 -15.33
N LEU A 503 -20.19 -9.82 -14.52
CA LEU A 503 -21.28 -9.23 -13.77
C LEU A 503 -21.13 -9.60 -12.31
N ARG A 504 -21.33 -8.61 -11.43
CA ARG A 504 -21.42 -8.81 -9.99
C ARG A 504 -22.77 -8.30 -9.50
N PHE A 505 -23.42 -9.08 -8.67
CA PHE A 505 -24.62 -8.75 -7.94
C PHE A 505 -24.32 -8.73 -6.45
N THR A 506 -24.77 -7.69 -5.75
CA THR A 506 -24.63 -7.54 -4.30
C THR A 506 -25.98 -7.16 -3.71
N TYR A 507 -26.43 -7.89 -2.69
CA TYR A 507 -27.60 -7.53 -1.89
C TYR A 507 -27.18 -7.27 -0.44
N SER A 508 -27.46 -6.07 0.06
CA SER A 508 -27.22 -5.65 1.43
C SER A 508 -28.55 -5.59 2.20
N GLN A 509 -28.67 -6.40 3.25
CA GLN A 509 -29.87 -6.43 4.09
C GLN A 509 -30.03 -5.15 4.92
N PHE A 510 -28.92 -4.52 5.31
CA PHE A 510 -28.95 -3.37 6.24
C PHE A 510 -29.80 -2.23 5.69
N ASN A 511 -29.61 -1.88 4.42
CA ASN A 511 -30.33 -0.84 3.71
C ASN A 511 -31.25 -1.38 2.58
N SER A 512 -31.50 -2.70 2.54
CA SER A 512 -32.34 -3.39 1.56
C SER A 512 -32.00 -3.07 0.10
N GLU A 513 -30.70 -2.88 -0.20
CA GLU A 513 -30.23 -2.42 -1.50
C GLU A 513 -29.70 -3.60 -2.34
N ALA A 514 -30.15 -3.64 -3.62
CA ALA A 514 -29.68 -4.58 -4.63
C ALA A 514 -28.86 -3.84 -5.68
N LEU A 515 -27.62 -4.26 -5.87
CA LEU A 515 -26.64 -3.58 -6.72
C LEU A 515 -26.18 -4.50 -7.84
N LEU A 516 -26.12 -3.99 -9.07
CA LEU A 516 -25.64 -4.70 -10.24
C LEU A 516 -24.43 -3.99 -10.85
N SER A 517 -23.29 -4.70 -10.97
CA SER A 517 -21.98 -4.15 -11.35
C SER A 517 -21.46 -4.85 -12.60
N PRO A 518 -21.87 -4.45 -13.82
CA PRO A 518 -21.24 -4.92 -15.05
C PRO A 518 -19.86 -4.30 -15.20
N ARG A 519 -18.91 -5.14 -15.65
CA ARG A 519 -17.51 -4.74 -15.88
C ARG A 519 -16.97 -5.38 -17.12
N VAL A 520 -16.20 -4.65 -17.90
CA VAL A 520 -15.53 -5.12 -19.12
C VAL A 520 -14.13 -4.55 -19.20
N SER A 521 -13.19 -5.36 -19.64
CA SER A 521 -11.83 -4.92 -19.93
C SER A 521 -11.28 -5.65 -21.13
N LEU A 522 -10.53 -4.94 -21.96
CA LEU A 522 -9.93 -5.39 -23.20
C LEU A 522 -8.44 -5.08 -23.17
N GLY A 523 -7.62 -6.09 -23.44
CA GLY A 523 -6.21 -5.94 -23.76
C GLY A 523 -5.97 -6.31 -25.22
N PHE A 524 -5.17 -5.54 -25.92
CA PHE A 524 -4.83 -5.75 -27.33
C PHE A 524 -3.33 -5.66 -27.55
N LEU A 525 -2.75 -6.72 -28.14
CA LEU A 525 -1.36 -6.77 -28.58
C LEU A 525 -1.34 -6.85 -30.11
N PRO A 526 -0.92 -5.80 -30.83
CA PRO A 526 -0.86 -5.77 -32.28
C PRO A 526 0.14 -6.81 -32.84
N ALA A 527 -0.25 -7.51 -33.90
CA ALA A 527 0.65 -8.45 -34.59
C ALA A 527 1.82 -7.74 -35.31
N ALA A 528 1.58 -6.52 -35.81
CA ALA A 528 2.58 -5.72 -36.53
C ALA A 528 3.68 -5.16 -35.60
N ASN A 529 3.39 -4.94 -34.32
CA ASN A 529 4.34 -4.37 -33.36
C ASN A 529 4.06 -4.89 -31.95
N ASP A 530 4.78 -5.90 -31.54
CA ASP A 530 4.68 -6.58 -30.28
C ASP A 530 5.20 -5.77 -29.06
N ARG A 531 5.74 -4.57 -29.31
CA ARG A 531 6.21 -3.65 -28.26
C ARG A 531 5.08 -2.85 -27.60
N TRP A 532 3.92 -2.77 -28.25
CA TRP A 532 2.77 -2.03 -27.77
C TRP A 532 1.68 -2.96 -27.23
N ILE A 533 1.11 -2.60 -26.09
CA ILE A 533 -0.14 -3.16 -25.60
C ILE A 533 -1.10 -2.01 -25.32
N ALA A 534 -2.30 -2.07 -25.90
CA ALA A 534 -3.39 -1.17 -25.55
C ALA A 534 -4.34 -1.85 -24.56
N ARG A 535 -4.88 -1.08 -23.63
CA ARG A 535 -5.83 -1.54 -22.63
C ARG A 535 -7.01 -0.59 -22.52
N LEU A 536 -8.20 -1.14 -22.39
CA LEU A 536 -9.43 -0.41 -22.11
C LEU A 536 -10.18 -1.12 -20.99
N ALA A 537 -10.67 -0.37 -20.01
CA ALA A 537 -11.55 -0.93 -19.00
C ALA A 537 -12.69 0.03 -18.69
N CYS A 538 -13.90 -0.52 -18.53
CA CYS A 538 -15.10 0.20 -18.14
C CYS A 538 -15.91 -0.66 -17.16
N GLY A 539 -16.55 -0.02 -16.16
CA GLY A 539 -17.37 -0.76 -15.22
C GLY A 539 -18.02 0.09 -14.15
N PHE A 540 -18.99 -0.54 -13.50
CA PHE A 540 -19.70 0.00 -12.35
C PHE A 540 -19.09 -0.58 -11.07
N TYR A 541 -18.80 0.28 -10.09
CA TYR A 541 -18.20 -0.05 -8.81
C TYR A 541 -19.04 0.58 -7.71
N TYR A 542 -19.50 -0.23 -6.78
CA TYR A 542 -20.27 0.24 -5.63
C TYR A 542 -19.46 0.04 -4.34
N GLN A 543 -19.70 0.87 -3.37
CA GLN A 543 -19.18 0.74 -2.02
C GLN A 543 -20.32 0.86 -1.03
N THR A 544 -20.60 -0.22 -0.32
CA THR A 544 -21.57 -0.20 0.79
C THR A 544 -21.02 0.67 1.91
N PRO A 545 -21.88 1.48 2.57
CA PRO A 545 -21.43 2.35 3.65
C PRO A 545 -20.85 1.52 4.81
N PHE A 546 -19.77 2.01 5.41
CA PHE A 546 -19.27 1.42 6.63
C PHE A 546 -19.85 2.10 7.87
N TYR A 547 -19.68 1.51 9.04
CA TYR A 547 -20.43 1.88 10.25
C TYR A 547 -20.31 3.35 10.67
N LYS A 548 -19.13 4.00 10.47
CA LYS A 548 -18.96 5.43 10.78
C LYS A 548 -19.74 6.35 9.83
N GLU A 549 -19.91 5.94 8.58
CA GLU A 549 -20.71 6.66 7.59
C GLU A 549 -22.22 6.57 7.86
N LEU A 550 -22.63 5.58 8.64
CA LEU A 550 -24.06 5.33 8.94
C LEU A 550 -24.59 6.17 10.10
N ARG A 551 -23.71 6.82 10.86
CA ARG A 551 -24.16 7.65 11.99
C ARG A 551 -24.87 8.91 11.49
N ASP A 552 -26.10 9.11 11.94
CA ASP A 552 -26.87 10.34 11.76
C ASP A 552 -27.30 10.88 13.12
N THR A 553 -27.09 12.17 13.32
CA THR A 553 -27.49 12.85 14.57
C THR A 553 -28.70 13.70 14.26
N THR A 554 -29.82 13.38 14.92
CA THR A 554 -31.08 14.12 14.83
C THR A 554 -31.40 14.79 16.15
N LEU A 555 -31.94 16.02 16.08
CA LEU A 555 -32.44 16.72 17.26
C LEU A 555 -33.91 16.32 17.51
N THR A 556 -34.15 15.58 18.59
CA THR A 556 -35.51 15.20 19.02
C THR A 556 -35.81 15.92 20.35
N ASN A 557 -36.76 16.83 20.33
CA ASN A 557 -37.13 17.68 21.48
C ASN A 557 -35.93 18.45 22.10
N GLY A 558 -34.98 18.90 21.24
CA GLY A 558 -33.78 19.63 21.69
C GLY A 558 -32.63 18.75 22.20
N VAL A 559 -32.81 17.41 22.20
CA VAL A 559 -31.77 16.45 22.57
C VAL A 559 -31.18 15.85 21.31
N ALA A 560 -29.87 15.82 21.21
CA ALA A 560 -29.16 15.13 20.13
C ALA A 560 -29.28 13.62 20.31
N VAL A 561 -29.92 12.94 19.36
CA VAL A 561 -30.05 11.49 19.32
C VAL A 561 -29.22 10.95 18.15
N VAL A 562 -28.29 10.07 18.45
CA VAL A 562 -27.47 9.39 17.44
C VAL A 562 -28.14 8.07 17.07
N SER A 563 -28.39 7.88 15.77
CA SER A 563 -28.97 6.67 15.21
C SER A 563 -28.21 6.23 13.96
N LEU A 564 -28.44 4.98 13.53
CA LEU A 564 -27.92 4.48 12.26
C LEU A 564 -28.91 4.82 11.13
N ASN A 565 -28.44 5.55 10.13
CA ASN A 565 -29.22 5.87 8.95
C ASN A 565 -29.35 4.62 8.05
N ARG A 566 -30.57 4.05 7.98
CA ARG A 566 -30.87 2.88 7.14
C ARG A 566 -31.25 3.26 5.70
N ASP A 567 -31.56 4.52 5.45
CA ASP A 567 -31.93 5.01 4.12
C ASP A 567 -30.72 5.40 3.26
N ILE A 568 -29.53 5.31 3.86
CA ILE A 568 -28.27 5.63 3.18
C ILE A 568 -28.01 4.63 2.04
N ARG A 569 -27.65 5.13 0.88
CA ARG A 569 -27.38 4.32 -0.30
C ARG A 569 -25.89 4.09 -0.48
N SER A 570 -25.55 2.98 -1.14
CA SER A 570 -24.18 2.68 -1.55
C SER A 570 -23.65 3.77 -2.47
N GLN A 571 -22.43 4.19 -2.23
CA GLN A 571 -21.71 5.09 -3.11
C GLN A 571 -21.38 4.34 -4.41
N ARG A 572 -21.35 5.02 -5.54
CA ARG A 572 -21.11 4.44 -6.86
C ARG A 572 -20.07 5.21 -7.64
N SER A 573 -19.16 4.49 -8.28
CA SER A 573 -18.19 5.01 -9.24
C SER A 573 -18.33 4.29 -10.57
N ILE A 574 -18.41 5.03 -11.68
CA ILE A 574 -18.35 4.47 -13.04
C ILE A 574 -16.97 4.79 -13.58
N HIS A 575 -16.20 3.78 -13.90
CA HIS A 575 -14.82 3.93 -14.37
C HIS A 575 -14.74 3.83 -15.89
N PHE A 576 -13.88 4.66 -16.47
CA PHE A 576 -13.37 4.57 -17.83
C PHE A 576 -11.86 4.72 -17.75
N VAL A 577 -11.13 3.70 -18.18
CA VAL A 577 -9.66 3.65 -18.12
C VAL A 577 -9.14 3.25 -19.49
N LEU A 578 -8.27 4.07 -20.05
CA LEU A 578 -7.53 3.80 -21.29
C LEU A 578 -6.05 3.75 -20.96
N GLY A 579 -5.38 2.67 -21.27
CA GLY A 579 -3.96 2.47 -20.99
C GLY A 579 -3.18 2.01 -22.20
N ALA A 580 -1.90 2.35 -22.23
CA ALA A 580 -0.95 1.84 -23.20
C ALA A 580 0.38 1.52 -22.53
N ASP A 581 0.95 0.37 -22.87
CA ASP A 581 2.29 -0.02 -22.48
C ASP A 581 3.18 -0.04 -23.72
N TYR A 582 4.38 0.47 -23.59
CA TYR A 582 5.43 0.42 -24.62
C TYR A 582 6.71 -0.15 -24.04
N THR A 583 7.17 -1.26 -24.60
CA THR A 583 8.40 -1.92 -24.20
C THR A 583 9.52 -1.53 -25.18
N PHE A 584 10.63 -1.06 -24.65
CA PHE A 584 11.79 -0.64 -25.44
C PHE A 584 13.10 -1.06 -24.76
N ARG A 585 14.18 -0.96 -25.46
CA ARG A 585 15.53 -1.16 -24.93
C ARG A 585 16.26 0.17 -24.89
N ALA A 586 16.83 0.47 -23.73
CA ALA A 586 17.77 1.57 -23.55
C ALA A 586 18.99 1.04 -22.79
N PHE A 587 20.19 1.48 -23.11
CA PHE A 587 21.43 1.00 -22.49
C PHE A 587 21.56 -0.54 -22.52
N ASP A 588 21.09 -1.17 -23.62
CA ASP A 588 20.99 -2.64 -23.79
C ASP A 588 20.13 -3.39 -22.77
N ARG A 589 19.27 -2.68 -22.04
CA ARG A 589 18.40 -3.23 -20.99
C ARG A 589 16.91 -3.04 -21.33
N PRO A 590 16.03 -3.88 -20.79
CA PRO A 590 14.59 -3.75 -21.03
C PRO A 590 14.00 -2.63 -20.18
N PHE A 591 13.20 -1.79 -20.80
CA PHE A 591 12.38 -0.76 -20.17
C PHE A 591 10.93 -0.88 -20.61
N LYS A 592 10.04 -0.48 -19.73
CA LYS A 592 8.60 -0.39 -19.98
C LYS A 592 8.11 1.00 -19.65
N PHE A 593 7.49 1.66 -20.59
CA PHE A 593 6.73 2.89 -20.38
C PHE A 593 5.25 2.57 -20.35
N THR A 594 4.54 3.01 -19.32
CA THR A 594 3.10 2.87 -19.17
C THR A 594 2.46 4.24 -19.09
N ALA A 595 1.42 4.47 -19.86
CA ALA A 595 0.57 5.65 -19.79
C ALA A 595 -0.88 5.23 -19.62
N GLU A 596 -1.60 5.84 -18.67
CA GLU A 596 -3.03 5.57 -18.45
C GLU A 596 -3.80 6.88 -18.27
N ALA A 597 -4.87 7.06 -19.03
CA ALA A 597 -5.85 8.12 -18.84
C ALA A 597 -7.11 7.52 -18.21
N TYR A 598 -7.72 8.22 -17.26
CA TYR A 598 -8.89 7.73 -16.58
C TYR A 598 -9.92 8.82 -16.27
N TYR A 599 -11.17 8.39 -16.23
CA TYR A 599 -12.30 9.18 -15.78
C TYR A 599 -13.19 8.33 -14.88
N LYS A 600 -13.52 8.84 -13.70
CA LYS A 600 -14.46 8.22 -12.74
C LYS A 600 -15.64 9.17 -12.54
N ASN A 601 -16.85 8.70 -12.76
CA ASN A 601 -18.07 9.43 -12.43
C ASN A 601 -18.63 8.93 -11.11
N LEU A 602 -18.76 9.81 -10.12
CA LEU A 602 -19.06 9.49 -8.73
C LEU A 602 -20.48 9.91 -8.38
N HIS A 603 -21.25 8.99 -7.80
CA HIS A 603 -22.64 9.23 -7.41
C HIS A 603 -22.90 8.79 -5.98
N ASN A 604 -23.92 9.39 -5.35
CA ASN A 604 -24.36 9.08 -4.00
C ASN A 604 -23.23 9.16 -2.97
N LEU A 605 -22.30 10.09 -3.14
CA LEU A 605 -21.20 10.27 -2.22
C LEU A 605 -21.70 10.65 -0.83
N ILE A 606 -21.05 10.10 0.18
CA ILE A 606 -21.18 10.49 1.58
C ILE A 606 -20.01 11.41 1.90
N PRO A 607 -20.22 12.73 1.91
CA PRO A 607 -19.13 13.66 2.16
C PRO A 607 -18.58 13.51 3.57
N TYR A 608 -17.31 13.88 3.72
CA TYR A 608 -16.65 13.98 5.01
C TYR A 608 -15.77 15.24 5.05
N SER A 609 -15.54 15.74 6.24
CA SER A 609 -14.55 16.77 6.53
C SER A 609 -13.39 16.18 7.32
N VAL A 610 -12.24 16.84 7.22
CA VAL A 610 -11.06 16.49 8.03
C VAL A 610 -10.82 17.66 8.97
N ASP A 611 -10.93 17.39 10.27
CA ASP A 611 -10.63 18.36 11.34
C ASP A 611 -9.35 17.91 12.03
N ASN A 612 -8.29 18.71 11.88
CA ASN A 612 -6.93 18.31 12.25
C ASN A 612 -6.57 16.97 11.60
N VAL A 613 -6.69 15.88 12.33
CA VAL A 613 -6.45 14.50 11.84
C VAL A 613 -7.69 13.61 11.91
N ARG A 614 -8.83 14.14 12.36
CA ARG A 614 -10.09 13.39 12.50
C ARG A 614 -10.94 13.49 11.25
N THR A 615 -11.50 12.35 10.81
CA THR A 615 -12.48 12.32 9.71
C THR A 615 -13.89 12.31 10.28
N ILE A 616 -14.69 13.30 9.90
CA ILE A 616 -16.08 13.48 10.33
C ILE A 616 -16.98 13.28 9.12
N TYR A 617 -17.79 12.22 9.14
CA TYR A 617 -18.73 11.88 8.06
C TYR A 617 -20.08 12.58 8.27
N TYR A 618 -20.69 13.02 7.16
CA TYR A 618 -22.01 13.67 7.21
C TYR A 618 -23.18 12.71 7.36
N GLY A 619 -22.96 11.39 7.27
CA GLY A 619 -23.97 10.35 7.49
C GLY A 619 -25.10 10.31 6.45
N ARG A 620 -24.96 10.98 5.32
CA ARG A 620 -25.99 11.12 4.27
C ARG A 620 -25.37 11.19 2.88
N ASN A 621 -26.09 10.71 1.87
CA ASN A 621 -25.72 10.85 0.46
C ASN A 621 -26.03 12.28 -0.03
N MET A 622 -25.06 13.17 0.02
CA MET A 622 -25.29 14.61 -0.26
C MET A 622 -24.55 15.12 -1.49
N ALA A 623 -23.69 14.33 -2.10
CA ALA A 623 -22.84 14.81 -3.19
C ALA A 623 -22.76 13.82 -4.36
N ASN A 624 -22.43 14.38 -5.53
CA ASN A 624 -21.98 13.66 -6.72
C ASN A 624 -20.68 14.31 -7.16
N GLY A 625 -19.84 13.56 -7.90
CA GLY A 625 -18.53 14.08 -8.24
C GLY A 625 -17.91 13.42 -9.45
N TYR A 626 -16.66 13.78 -9.69
CA TYR A 626 -15.83 13.12 -10.70
C TYR A 626 -14.36 13.11 -10.27
N THR A 627 -13.62 12.18 -10.85
CA THR A 627 -12.16 12.20 -10.85
C THR A 627 -11.67 11.97 -12.28
N ALA A 628 -10.73 12.78 -12.73
CA ALA A 628 -10.11 12.66 -14.04
C ALA A 628 -8.61 12.83 -13.90
N GLY A 629 -7.82 12.07 -14.65
CA GLY A 629 -6.37 12.19 -14.58
C GLY A 629 -5.62 11.36 -15.60
N ILE A 630 -4.29 11.54 -15.59
CA ILE A 630 -3.34 10.83 -16.43
C ILE A 630 -2.17 10.39 -15.57
N ASP A 631 -1.79 9.14 -15.70
CA ASP A 631 -0.69 8.50 -14.99
C ASP A 631 0.38 8.04 -15.97
N PHE A 632 1.65 8.25 -15.61
CA PHE A 632 2.82 7.78 -16.36
C PHE A 632 3.75 6.99 -15.44
N LYS A 633 4.36 5.94 -15.98
CA LYS A 633 5.37 5.15 -15.29
C LYS A 633 6.45 4.71 -16.27
N ILE A 634 7.71 4.93 -15.91
CA ILE A 634 8.87 4.29 -16.54
C ILE A 634 9.41 3.29 -15.52
N PHE A 635 9.50 2.06 -15.94
CA PHE A 635 10.01 0.94 -15.15
C PHE A 635 11.08 0.22 -15.93
N GLY A 636 12.19 -0.20 -15.29
CA GLY A 636 13.22 -0.98 -15.92
C GLY A 636 14.50 -1.06 -15.12
N GLU A 637 15.49 -1.73 -15.67
CA GLU A 637 16.82 -1.85 -15.10
C GLU A 637 17.67 -0.64 -15.46
N PHE A 638 17.54 0.46 -14.72
CA PHE A 638 18.46 1.61 -14.86
C PHE A 638 19.90 1.24 -14.49
N VAL A 639 20.03 0.32 -13.53
CA VAL A 639 21.29 -0.31 -13.13
C VAL A 639 21.12 -1.82 -13.29
N GLU A 640 22.13 -2.49 -13.82
CA GLU A 640 22.10 -3.93 -14.11
C GLU A 640 21.71 -4.74 -12.86
N GLY A 641 20.64 -5.54 -12.98
CA GLY A 641 20.15 -6.41 -11.92
C GLY A 641 19.27 -5.75 -10.86
N TYR A 642 18.95 -4.45 -11.01
CA TYR A 642 18.07 -3.73 -10.08
C TYR A 642 16.95 -3.01 -10.81
N ASP A 643 15.72 -3.37 -10.43
CA ASP A 643 14.54 -2.69 -10.92
C ASP A 643 14.38 -1.31 -10.26
N SER A 644 14.16 -0.31 -11.09
CA SER A 644 13.92 1.07 -10.68
C SER A 644 12.75 1.65 -11.47
N TRP A 645 12.08 2.64 -10.91
CA TRP A 645 10.95 3.29 -11.59
C TRP A 645 10.81 4.74 -11.20
N LEU A 646 10.22 5.49 -12.14
CA LEU A 646 9.75 6.85 -11.97
C LEU A 646 8.26 6.88 -12.33
N THR A 647 7.44 7.46 -11.47
CA THR A 647 6.01 7.67 -11.73
C THR A 647 5.68 9.15 -11.70
N PHE A 648 4.74 9.54 -12.54
CA PHE A 648 4.19 10.88 -12.59
C PHE A 648 2.69 10.81 -12.80
N SER A 649 1.92 11.49 -11.97
CA SER A 649 0.47 11.52 -12.02
C SER A 649 -0.06 12.94 -11.97
N LEU A 650 -1.05 13.22 -12.81
CA LEU A 650 -1.84 14.45 -12.78
C LEU A 650 -3.30 14.09 -12.61
N MET A 651 -3.98 14.72 -11.67
CA MET A 651 -5.41 14.47 -11.45
C MET A 651 -6.16 15.69 -10.95
N SER A 652 -7.49 15.62 -11.10
CA SER A 652 -8.45 16.53 -10.47
C SER A 652 -9.63 15.70 -9.95
N THR A 653 -9.94 15.84 -8.67
CA THR A 653 -11.13 15.21 -8.08
C THR A 653 -11.99 16.27 -7.40
N LYS A 654 -13.25 16.35 -7.81
CA LYS A 654 -14.21 17.33 -7.31
C LYS A 654 -15.54 16.67 -6.99
N GLU A 655 -16.25 17.28 -6.07
CA GLU A 655 -17.64 16.92 -5.75
C GLU A 655 -18.54 18.14 -5.76
N LYS A 656 -19.79 17.94 -6.11
CA LYS A 656 -20.83 18.96 -6.06
C LYS A 656 -21.57 18.82 -4.73
N PHE A 657 -21.25 19.75 -3.83
CA PHE A 657 -21.80 19.79 -2.47
C PHE A 657 -22.59 21.09 -2.31
N ASN A 658 -23.83 21.03 -1.82
CA ASN A 658 -24.72 22.17 -1.69
C ASN A 658 -24.82 23.04 -2.99
N GLY A 659 -24.83 22.37 -4.16
CA GLY A 659 -24.91 23.02 -5.47
C GLY A 659 -23.59 23.58 -6.00
N GLN A 660 -22.52 23.62 -5.22
CA GLN A 660 -21.21 24.16 -5.60
C GLN A 660 -20.19 23.03 -5.87
N TRP A 661 -19.33 23.23 -6.86
CA TRP A 661 -18.18 22.35 -7.13
C TRP A 661 -17.02 22.69 -6.20
N ILE A 662 -16.64 21.74 -5.34
CA ILE A 662 -15.53 21.86 -4.41
C ILE A 662 -14.54 20.70 -4.63
N PRO A 663 -13.25 20.90 -4.31
CA PRO A 663 -12.29 19.77 -4.31
C PRO A 663 -12.67 18.75 -3.23
N ARG A 664 -12.51 17.47 -3.53
CA ARG A 664 -12.57 16.40 -2.51
C ARG A 664 -11.35 16.54 -1.57
N PRO A 665 -11.44 16.08 -0.31
CA PRO A 665 -10.29 16.11 0.62
C PRO A 665 -9.05 15.41 0.08
N THR A 666 -9.21 14.47 -0.84
CA THR A 666 -8.16 13.68 -1.50
C THR A 666 -7.64 14.30 -2.81
N ASP A 667 -8.03 15.56 -3.15
CA ASP A 667 -7.63 16.22 -4.41
C ASP A 667 -6.15 16.62 -4.39
N GLN A 668 -5.27 15.67 -4.69
CA GLN A 668 -3.83 15.86 -4.82
C GLN A 668 -3.47 15.98 -6.32
N ARG A 669 -3.31 17.19 -6.80
CA ARG A 669 -3.28 17.52 -8.25
C ARG A 669 -2.15 16.88 -9.02
N TYR A 670 -1.01 16.66 -8.39
CA TYR A 670 0.12 15.94 -8.99
C TYR A 670 0.86 15.13 -7.94
N ALA A 671 1.47 14.04 -8.37
CA ALA A 671 2.40 13.23 -7.58
C ALA A 671 3.52 12.72 -8.47
N VAL A 672 4.75 12.79 -7.97
CA VAL A 672 5.96 12.26 -8.60
C VAL A 672 6.65 11.37 -7.59
N ASN A 673 6.92 10.11 -7.96
CA ASN A 673 7.66 9.20 -7.10
C ASN A 673 8.80 8.57 -7.89
N LEU A 674 9.97 8.51 -7.26
CA LEU A 674 11.16 7.84 -7.76
C LEU A 674 11.56 6.75 -6.78
N HIS A 675 11.81 5.56 -7.30
CA HIS A 675 12.53 4.49 -6.61
C HIS A 675 13.72 4.09 -7.47
N PHE A 676 14.90 4.27 -6.96
CA PHE A 676 16.14 4.01 -7.68
C PHE A 676 17.09 3.22 -6.79
N THR A 677 17.60 2.11 -7.29
CA THR A 677 18.59 1.28 -6.59
C THR A 677 19.84 1.13 -7.46
N ASP A 678 20.98 1.32 -6.84
CA ASP A 678 22.30 1.20 -7.46
C ASP A 678 23.26 0.37 -6.60
N HIS A 679 24.31 -0.10 -7.21
CA HIS A 679 25.46 -0.74 -6.55
C HIS A 679 26.77 -0.03 -6.93
N PHE A 680 27.66 0.14 -5.97
CA PHE A 680 28.87 0.96 -6.17
C PHE A 680 29.91 0.33 -7.10
N ALA A 681 29.89 -0.99 -7.26
CA ALA A 681 30.76 -1.71 -8.19
C ALA A 681 30.19 -3.10 -8.50
N GLN A 682 30.54 -3.65 -9.64
CA GLN A 682 30.08 -4.98 -10.04
C GLN A 682 30.88 -6.12 -9.36
N THR A 683 32.12 -5.84 -8.96
CA THR A 683 33.04 -6.84 -8.37
C THR A 683 33.80 -6.24 -7.18
N GLY A 684 34.38 -7.10 -6.37
CA GLY A 684 35.22 -6.70 -5.23
C GLY A 684 34.41 -6.29 -3.99
N PHE A 685 35.05 -5.59 -3.08
CA PHE A 685 34.46 -5.15 -1.80
C PHE A 685 33.24 -4.24 -2.03
N TRP A 686 33.36 -3.27 -2.92
CA TRP A 686 32.33 -2.28 -3.21
C TRP A 686 31.09 -2.86 -3.89
N SER A 687 31.18 -4.05 -4.49
CA SER A 687 29.99 -4.76 -5.01
C SER A 687 29.04 -5.23 -3.92
N ARG A 688 29.46 -5.17 -2.66
CA ARG A 688 28.63 -5.51 -1.48
C ARG A 688 27.81 -4.32 -0.97
N LEU A 689 28.10 -3.12 -1.47
CA LEU A 689 27.38 -1.91 -1.05
C LEU A 689 26.35 -1.54 -2.11
N THR A 690 25.10 -1.41 -1.69
CA THR A 690 23.98 -0.92 -2.50
C THR A 690 23.42 0.34 -1.89
N ALA A 691 22.99 1.26 -2.75
CA ALA A 691 22.26 2.46 -2.36
C ALA A 691 20.86 2.41 -2.94
N THR A 692 19.86 2.72 -2.13
CA THR A 692 18.47 2.87 -2.58
C THR A 692 17.98 4.28 -2.27
N LEU A 693 17.57 5.00 -3.28
CA LEU A 693 17.00 6.34 -3.21
C LEU A 693 15.50 6.26 -3.45
N LYS A 694 14.72 6.81 -2.51
CA LYS A 694 13.29 7.06 -2.67
C LYS A 694 13.07 8.56 -2.66
N ALA A 695 12.34 9.09 -3.62
CA ALA A 695 11.93 10.48 -3.62
C ALA A 695 10.45 10.59 -3.92
N ALA A 696 9.76 11.47 -3.21
CA ALA A 696 8.34 11.75 -3.40
C ALA A 696 8.11 13.27 -3.39
N ILE A 697 7.34 13.74 -4.36
CA ILE A 697 6.84 15.12 -4.42
C ILE A 697 5.36 15.04 -4.76
N ALA A 698 4.51 15.63 -3.93
CA ALA A 698 3.08 15.59 -4.16
C ALA A 698 2.43 16.94 -3.83
N ALA A 699 1.40 17.31 -4.59
CA ALA A 699 0.66 18.54 -4.33
C ALA A 699 0.00 18.51 -2.96
N GLY A 700 -0.09 19.68 -2.32
CA GLY A 700 -0.80 19.83 -1.06
C GLY A 700 -2.30 19.53 -1.16
N LEU A 701 -2.86 18.93 -0.12
CA LEU A 701 -4.28 18.63 -0.01
C LEU A 701 -5.10 19.89 0.28
N PRO A 702 -6.39 19.90 -0.11
CA PRO A 702 -7.32 20.97 0.29
C PRO A 702 -7.58 20.94 1.80
N PHE A 703 -7.67 22.11 2.41
CA PHE A 703 -8.04 22.26 3.82
C PHE A 703 -8.84 23.54 4.05
N GLY A 704 -9.41 23.68 5.21
CA GLY A 704 -10.16 24.87 5.63
C GLY A 704 -10.46 24.86 7.11
N PRO A 705 -11.05 25.94 7.66
CA PRO A 705 -11.39 26.04 9.07
C PRO A 705 -12.34 24.91 9.50
N PRO A 706 -12.10 24.28 10.66
CA PRO A 706 -12.99 23.24 11.21
C PRO A 706 -14.37 23.83 11.54
N HIS A 707 -15.36 22.95 11.68
CA HIS A 707 -16.75 23.31 12.00
C HIS A 707 -17.39 24.30 11.03
N THR A 708 -16.81 24.51 9.85
CA THR A 708 -17.35 25.36 8.78
C THR A 708 -17.90 24.53 7.64
N ASP A 709 -18.80 25.14 6.82
CA ASP A 709 -19.28 24.49 5.60
C ASP A 709 -18.09 24.17 4.67
N ARG A 710 -18.06 22.97 4.13
CA ARG A 710 -16.99 22.51 3.22
C ARG A 710 -16.79 23.40 1.99
N THR A 711 -17.76 24.19 1.61
CA THR A 711 -17.62 25.18 0.53
C THR A 711 -16.58 26.27 0.84
N ARG A 712 -16.21 26.43 2.11
CA ARG A 712 -15.16 27.32 2.59
C ARG A 712 -13.76 26.68 2.59
N HIS A 713 -13.64 25.38 2.42
CA HIS A 713 -12.35 24.67 2.37
C HIS A 713 -11.66 24.89 1.00
N ARG A 714 -11.07 26.07 0.83
CA ARG A 714 -10.45 26.51 -0.45
C ARG A 714 -8.94 26.63 -0.39
N PHE A 715 -8.34 26.52 0.79
CA PHE A 715 -6.90 26.56 0.95
C PHE A 715 -6.26 25.25 0.52
N ARG A 716 -4.96 25.31 0.21
CA ARG A 716 -4.14 24.13 -0.07
C ARG A 716 -2.90 24.17 0.79
N ALA A 717 -2.58 23.01 1.37
CA ALA A 717 -1.33 22.81 2.07
C ALA A 717 -0.13 22.97 1.12
N PRO A 718 1.05 23.28 1.63
CA PRO A 718 2.29 23.19 0.86
C PRO A 718 2.48 21.81 0.24
N ALA A 719 3.27 21.73 -0.83
CA ALA A 719 3.58 20.46 -1.44
C ALA A 719 4.41 19.58 -0.49
N TYR A 720 4.01 18.32 -0.33
CA TYR A 720 4.80 17.31 0.34
C TYR A 720 6.04 16.98 -0.48
N LYS A 721 7.21 16.96 0.16
CA LYS A 721 8.50 16.68 -0.49
C LYS A 721 9.33 15.83 0.45
N ARG A 722 9.83 14.69 -0.04
CA ARG A 722 10.64 13.81 0.80
C ARG A 722 11.67 13.07 -0.04
N VAL A 723 12.85 12.91 0.49
CA VAL A 723 13.92 12.08 -0.06
C VAL A 723 14.48 11.20 1.05
N ASP A 724 14.45 9.89 0.84
CA ASP A 724 15.03 8.89 1.73
C ASP A 724 16.20 8.18 1.03
N LEU A 725 17.31 8.00 1.72
CA LEU A 725 18.49 7.29 1.23
C LEU A 725 18.79 6.10 2.14
N GLY A 726 18.85 4.91 1.57
CA GLY A 726 19.26 3.69 2.24
C GLY A 726 20.60 3.18 1.70
N LEU A 727 21.56 2.92 2.58
CA LEU A 727 22.79 2.23 2.25
C LEU A 727 22.75 0.82 2.86
N SER A 728 23.02 -0.20 2.09
CA SER A 728 23.00 -1.59 2.53
C SER A 728 24.30 -2.30 2.17
N PHE A 729 24.98 -2.81 3.19
CA PHE A 729 26.20 -3.57 3.04
C PHE A 729 25.94 -5.06 3.25
N TYR A 730 26.19 -5.87 2.25
CA TYR A 730 26.11 -7.32 2.31
C TYR A 730 27.38 -7.90 2.94
N ALA A 731 27.35 -8.16 4.25
CA ALA A 731 28.45 -8.86 4.91
C ALA A 731 28.59 -10.30 4.39
N ILE A 732 27.46 -10.94 4.07
CA ILE A 732 27.39 -12.22 3.35
C ILE A 732 26.39 -12.06 2.20
N LYS A 733 26.87 -12.36 0.97
CA LYS A 733 26.01 -12.44 -0.23
C LYS A 733 25.64 -13.90 -0.52
N PRO A 734 24.53 -14.15 -1.23
CA PRO A 734 24.23 -15.49 -1.75
C PRO A 734 25.36 -16.01 -2.62
N GLY A 735 25.73 -17.28 -2.42
CA GLY A 735 26.80 -17.92 -3.19
C GLY A 735 28.23 -17.68 -2.68
N MET A 736 28.42 -16.81 -1.66
CA MET A 736 29.76 -16.70 -1.04
C MET A 736 30.18 -18.01 -0.36
N THR A 737 31.48 -18.28 -0.46
CA THR A 737 32.12 -19.42 0.18
C THR A 737 33.12 -18.96 1.23
N HIS A 738 33.29 -19.77 2.27
CA HIS A 738 34.39 -19.63 3.20
C HIS A 738 35.75 -19.81 2.49
N ARG A 739 36.82 -19.30 3.10
CA ARG A 739 38.22 -19.50 2.64
C ARG A 739 38.54 -20.98 2.38
N ASN A 740 37.80 -21.89 3.00
CA ASN A 740 37.95 -23.34 2.86
C ASN A 740 37.03 -23.96 1.76
N GLY A 741 36.42 -23.14 0.88
CA GLY A 741 35.56 -23.59 -0.19
C GLY A 741 34.13 -24.05 0.25
N ARG A 742 33.83 -24.05 1.54
CA ARG A 742 32.45 -24.38 2.04
C ARG A 742 31.52 -23.20 1.91
N HIS A 743 30.30 -23.43 1.48
CA HIS A 743 29.25 -22.40 1.45
C HIS A 743 28.86 -21.98 2.89
N TYR A 744 28.57 -20.70 3.07
CA TYR A 744 27.96 -20.22 4.31
C TYR A 744 26.56 -20.83 4.46
N ARG A 745 26.18 -21.21 5.70
CA ARG A 745 24.80 -21.61 6.00
C ARG A 745 23.85 -20.40 5.90
N VAL A 746 24.36 -19.22 6.19
CA VAL A 746 23.66 -17.95 6.05
C VAL A 746 23.72 -17.54 4.58
N LYS A 747 22.57 -17.35 3.93
CA LYS A 747 22.46 -16.92 2.54
C LYS A 747 22.73 -15.43 2.41
N ASN A 748 22.17 -14.63 3.35
CA ASN A 748 22.31 -13.18 3.39
C ASN A 748 22.56 -12.71 4.82
N LEU A 749 23.54 -11.81 4.99
CA LEU A 749 23.69 -10.98 6.17
C LEU A 749 23.88 -9.54 5.67
N ILE A 750 22.92 -8.68 6.00
CA ILE A 750 22.88 -7.29 5.54
C ILE A 750 22.90 -6.36 6.75
N VAL A 751 23.80 -5.38 6.71
CA VAL A 751 23.80 -4.23 7.62
C VAL A 751 23.38 -3.02 6.79
N GLY A 752 22.34 -2.32 7.21
CA GLY A 752 21.81 -1.16 6.53
C GLY A 752 21.83 0.09 7.39
N LEU A 753 22.01 1.23 6.74
CA LEU A 753 21.88 2.56 7.33
C LEU A 753 20.90 3.34 6.43
N ASP A 754 19.81 3.81 7.00
CA ASP A 754 18.84 4.66 6.32
C ASP A 754 18.93 6.08 6.86
N CYS A 755 18.92 7.05 5.96
CA CYS A 755 18.68 8.45 6.26
C CYS A 755 17.30 8.81 5.70
N LEU A 756 16.33 8.93 6.59
CA LEU A 756 14.96 9.29 6.26
C LEU A 756 14.82 10.80 6.30
N ASN A 757 14.07 11.39 5.35
CA ASN A 757 13.96 12.82 5.14
C ASN A 757 15.35 13.49 5.07
N LEU A 758 16.15 13.08 4.09
CA LEU A 758 17.58 13.46 3.93
C LEU A 758 17.81 14.98 4.00
N PHE A 759 16.90 15.76 3.45
CA PHE A 759 17.02 17.22 3.36
C PHE A 759 16.36 17.98 4.52
N ASP A 760 15.82 17.24 5.51
CA ASP A 760 15.16 17.83 6.70
C ASP A 760 14.04 18.80 6.33
N ILE A 761 13.16 18.37 5.44
CA ILE A 761 12.06 19.20 4.93
C ILE A 761 10.88 19.11 5.88
N ASP A 762 10.37 20.26 6.32
CA ASP A 762 9.18 20.38 7.14
C ASP A 762 7.93 20.16 6.29
N ASN A 763 7.38 18.95 6.36
CA ASN A 763 6.15 18.58 5.67
C ASN A 763 4.94 18.75 6.58
N VAL A 764 3.92 19.45 6.14
CA VAL A 764 2.72 19.69 6.93
C VAL A 764 1.81 18.46 6.92
N ASN A 765 1.47 17.94 8.08
CA ASN A 765 0.52 16.86 8.29
C ASN A 765 -0.93 17.36 8.40
N SER A 766 -1.13 18.39 9.25
CA SER A 766 -2.44 18.97 9.57
C SER A 766 -2.29 20.40 10.03
N TYR A 767 -3.40 21.05 10.34
CA TYR A 767 -3.42 22.41 10.86
C TYR A 767 -4.25 22.49 12.13
N TYR A 768 -3.72 23.22 13.13
CA TYR A 768 -4.52 23.77 14.23
C TYR A 768 -5.06 25.13 13.81
N TRP A 769 -6.31 25.38 14.10
CA TRP A 769 -6.94 26.67 13.83
C TRP A 769 -7.14 27.42 15.13
N VAL A 770 -6.60 28.63 15.19
CA VAL A 770 -6.69 29.54 16.34
C VAL A 770 -7.30 30.84 15.87
N THR A 771 -8.18 31.39 16.68
CA THR A 771 -8.76 32.70 16.43
C THR A 771 -8.15 33.67 17.44
N ASP A 772 -7.52 34.76 16.98
CA ASP A 772 -6.94 35.77 17.82
C ASP A 772 -7.99 36.78 18.34
N ILE A 773 -7.55 37.73 19.20
CA ILE A 773 -8.41 38.75 19.82
C ILE A 773 -9.11 39.66 18.80
N THR A 774 -8.58 39.76 17.60
CA THR A 774 -9.17 40.58 16.51
C THR A 774 -10.22 39.80 15.69
N GLY A 775 -10.43 38.49 16.01
CA GLY A 775 -11.28 37.59 15.25
C GLY A 775 -10.58 37.02 14.03
N THR A 776 -9.28 37.26 13.84
CA THR A 776 -8.51 36.72 12.73
C THR A 776 -8.18 35.24 12.99
N GLN A 777 -8.51 34.40 12.02
CA GLN A 777 -8.22 32.97 12.07
C GLN A 777 -6.85 32.66 11.48
N SER A 778 -6.01 31.98 12.23
CA SER A 778 -4.69 31.51 11.82
C SER A 778 -4.67 30.01 11.77
N ALA A 779 -4.14 29.46 10.66
CA ALA A 779 -3.90 28.03 10.49
C ALA A 779 -2.45 27.72 10.88
N ILE A 780 -2.25 27.03 12.00
CA ILE A 780 -0.93 26.70 12.53
C ILE A 780 -0.55 25.32 12.04
N PRO A 781 0.57 25.18 11.31
CA PRO A 781 0.97 23.91 10.77
C PRO A 781 1.42 22.95 11.89
N ASN A 782 1.08 21.68 11.72
CA ASN A 782 1.59 20.56 12.48
C ASN A 782 2.47 19.73 11.54
N TYR A 783 3.77 19.70 11.79
CA TYR A 783 4.74 19.10 10.89
C TYR A 783 4.92 17.60 11.14
N LEU A 784 5.29 16.89 10.10
CA LEU A 784 5.73 15.50 10.12
C LEU A 784 7.17 15.38 10.63
N THR A 785 7.74 14.17 10.59
CA THR A 785 9.07 13.90 11.14
C THR A 785 10.18 14.62 10.37
N GLY A 786 11.12 15.20 11.08
CA GLY A 786 12.38 15.71 10.56
C GLY A 786 13.31 14.59 10.08
N ARG A 787 14.59 14.91 9.86
CA ARG A 787 15.59 13.94 9.43
C ARG A 787 15.87 12.89 10.50
N GLN A 788 15.85 11.60 10.09
CA GLN A 788 16.03 10.47 10.98
C GLN A 788 17.06 9.48 10.44
N LEU A 789 17.85 8.89 11.34
CA LEU A 789 18.76 7.81 11.01
C LEU A 789 18.20 6.48 11.54
N ASN A 790 18.19 5.44 10.72
CA ASN A 790 17.79 4.10 11.12
C ASN A 790 18.86 3.09 10.76
N VAL A 791 19.26 2.27 11.72
CA VAL A 791 20.21 1.18 11.51
C VAL A 791 19.43 -0.13 11.42
N ARG A 792 19.75 -0.94 10.41
CA ARG A 792 19.11 -2.23 10.14
C ARG A 792 20.13 -3.35 10.12
N LEU A 793 19.75 -4.48 10.70
CA LEU A 793 20.45 -5.76 10.58
C LEU A 793 19.46 -6.81 10.08
N SER A 794 19.79 -7.54 9.04
CA SER A 794 18.96 -8.65 8.58
C SER A 794 19.77 -9.88 8.22
N ILE A 795 19.22 -11.05 8.57
CA ILE A 795 19.81 -12.35 8.31
C ILE A 795 18.80 -13.25 7.61
N LYS A 796 19.26 -14.05 6.65
CA LYS A 796 18.46 -15.05 5.96
C LYS A 796 19.27 -16.35 5.80
N LEU A 797 18.65 -17.49 6.20
CA LEU A 797 19.20 -18.84 6.06
C LEU A 797 18.64 -19.54 4.84
#